data_bd7ab94edef8796a8a305763384567d1
#
_entry.id   bd7ab94edef8796a8a305763384567d1
#
_cell.length_a   1.000
_cell.length_b   1.000
_cell.length_c   1.000
_cell.angle_alpha   90.00
_cell.angle_beta   90.00
_cell.angle_gamma   90.00
#
_symmetry.space_group_name_H-M   'P 1'
#
loop_
_entity.id
_entity.type
_entity.pdbx_description
1 polymer ?
#
loop_
_entity_poly.entity_id
_entity_poly.type
_entity_poly.pdbx_seq_one_letter_code
_entity_poly.pdbx_strand_id
1 'polypeptide(L)'
;MYGSFDQDAAPGRRRRRARAAALTAAVALSVLPGGPAVAGPRPAGPAPVVTRAGLDPSLVAGRGAAVDFVEQEAEHARTNGTVIGPDRSAYTLPSEASGRRAVRLTPGQYVEFTLPAAANAITVRYSIPDSPDGGGSTAPLDVTVGPGRGRTMTLTSQYAWLYNQYPFSNDPDAGLLHPDWWITECSCVPAATTPAPTINKPFRPHHFYDEQRLLLGGTHRAGEVVRLTSPPGSAAAWTVIDLLDSELVSPPHVAPHAVNAVALGADPSGRRDSADALDRAVSLARRTHRTVYLPPGTYQVNRHVIVDDVTIEGAGSWYTTLRGREVTLDTPAPDGSVHTGVGLYGRDPAVGGSSDVHLSGFAIEGDVRERIDTDQVNAIGGALNHSTIDGLYLHHTKVGMWFDGPMTDLRVTDTVIADQIADGLNFHTGVTESSISNSFIRNTGDDGLAMWSERTGNAHNTFDHNTVQSPVLANGIALYGGTDNTVSHNLVADPVREGSAIQVGSRFGAEAFTGHLWITDNTTVRAGTYELNWNIGLGAIWFYALDRSIDADIQVVGDAFLDNTYNAIMLVSDWPVKDQVAITGVAFRDIRVDGTGTSVVSARTAGSASFANIDARNVGAVGVNNCGSFHFTPAGSEFSLTDLGGNDGGWLAPWLLPNTITCNDRPAVVPPPAPAPW
;
A
#
# COMPACT_ATOMS: atom_id res chain seq x y z
N MET A 1 8.99 1.75 -11.52
CA MET A 1 10.28 1.07 -11.68
C MET A 1 10.37 0.44 -13.07
N TYR A 2 10.95 1.11 -14.04
CA TYR A 2 11.13 0.62 -15.39
C TYR A 2 12.56 0.93 -15.87
N GLY A 3 13.53 0.24 -15.31
CA GLY A 3 14.92 0.33 -15.74
C GLY A 3 15.38 -1.02 -16.28
N SER A 4 15.59 -1.13 -17.59
CA SER A 4 16.30 -2.25 -18.19
C SER A 4 17.79 -2.08 -17.89
N PHE A 5 18.38 -2.95 -17.11
CA PHE A 5 19.83 -3.11 -17.07
C PHE A 5 20.23 -4.28 -17.98
N ASP A 6 20.81 -3.92 -19.12
CA ASP A 6 21.66 -4.82 -19.88
C ASP A 6 23.02 -4.91 -19.19
N GLN A 7 23.41 -6.07 -18.73
CA GLN A 7 24.82 -6.41 -18.54
C GLN A 7 25.06 -7.89 -18.87
N ASP A 8 25.63 -8.10 -20.04
CA ASP A 8 26.36 -9.31 -20.40
C ASP A 8 27.55 -9.55 -19.44
N ALA A 9 27.62 -10.73 -18.84
CA ALA A 9 28.85 -11.47 -18.60
C ALA A 9 28.60 -12.85 -17.99
N ALA A 10 28.68 -13.88 -18.78
CA ALA A 10 29.04 -15.22 -18.29
C ALA A 10 30.58 -15.31 -18.16
N PRO A 11 31.15 -16.11 -17.21
CA PRO A 11 31.40 -17.49 -17.58
C PRO A 11 31.51 -18.55 -16.44
N GLY A 12 31.42 -19.78 -16.79
CA GLY A 12 32.29 -20.78 -16.17
C GLY A 12 31.64 -21.89 -15.31
N ARG A 13 31.24 -22.95 -15.99
CA ARG A 13 30.94 -24.28 -15.40
C ARG A 13 32.06 -24.80 -14.51
N ARG A 14 31.74 -25.31 -13.32
CA ARG A 14 32.35 -26.52 -12.78
C ARG A 14 31.34 -27.36 -11.99
N ARG A 15 31.11 -28.57 -12.50
CA ARG A 15 30.37 -29.66 -11.81
C ARG A 15 31.19 -30.22 -10.66
N ARG A 16 30.58 -30.41 -9.49
CA ARG A 16 30.98 -31.52 -8.57
C ARG A 16 29.72 -32.15 -7.98
N ARG A 17 29.64 -33.46 -8.18
CA ARG A 17 28.67 -34.38 -7.58
C ARG A 17 29.03 -34.60 -6.09
N ALA A 18 28.07 -34.65 -5.21
CA ALA A 18 28.17 -35.33 -3.92
C ALA A 18 26.82 -35.95 -3.55
N ARG A 19 26.94 -37.09 -2.93
CA ARG A 19 25.97 -38.16 -2.73
C ARG A 19 24.98 -37.88 -1.61
N ALA A 20 23.77 -38.42 -1.77
CA ALA A 20 22.75 -38.53 -0.74
C ALA A 20 23.19 -39.47 0.41
N ALA A 21 22.86 -39.09 1.63
CA ALA A 21 22.75 -39.99 2.76
C ALA A 21 21.46 -39.66 3.52
N ALA A 22 20.57 -40.64 3.58
CA ALA A 22 19.34 -40.57 4.35
C ALA A 22 19.67 -40.85 5.83
N LEU A 23 19.15 -40.02 6.73
CA LEU A 23 19.06 -40.33 8.15
C LEU A 23 17.63 -40.09 8.62
N THR A 24 17.02 -41.17 9.05
CA THR A 24 15.79 -41.22 9.83
C THR A 24 16.09 -40.78 11.27
N ALA A 25 15.36 -39.79 11.78
CA ALA A 25 15.41 -39.42 13.19
C ALA A 25 14.00 -39.41 13.80
N ALA A 26 13.89 -40.10 14.91
CA ALA A 26 12.68 -40.29 15.68
C ALA A 26 12.31 -39.02 16.48
N VAL A 27 11.01 -38.74 16.53
CA VAL A 27 10.42 -37.65 17.32
C VAL A 27 10.39 -38.03 18.79
N ALA A 28 11.10 -37.30 19.63
CA ALA A 28 10.91 -37.28 21.07
C ALA A 28 10.23 -35.96 21.49
N LEU A 29 9.01 -36.06 22.03
CA LEU A 29 8.32 -34.94 22.67
C LEU A 29 9.06 -34.54 23.96
N SER A 30 9.65 -33.38 23.98
CA SER A 30 10.09 -32.73 25.22
C SER A 30 9.19 -31.52 25.50
N VAL A 31 8.51 -31.57 26.64
CA VAL A 31 7.73 -30.47 27.20
C VAL A 31 8.70 -29.42 27.70
N LEU A 32 8.64 -28.21 27.15
CA LEU A 32 9.39 -27.05 27.61
C LEU A 32 8.51 -26.20 28.54
N PRO A 33 9.08 -25.54 29.57
CA PRO A 33 8.34 -24.71 30.52
C PRO A 33 8.01 -23.33 29.92
N GLY A 34 6.88 -22.77 30.40
CA GLY A 34 6.17 -21.62 29.89
C GLY A 34 7.02 -20.41 29.51
N GLY A 35 6.86 -19.99 28.28
CA GLY A 35 7.24 -18.67 27.80
C GLY A 35 6.29 -17.57 28.30
N PRO A 36 6.67 -16.30 28.18
CA PRO A 36 5.83 -15.18 28.60
C PRO A 36 4.47 -15.23 27.91
N ALA A 37 3.43 -14.91 28.66
CA ALA A 37 2.05 -14.95 28.19
C ALA A 37 1.91 -14.06 26.93
N VAL A 38 1.69 -14.72 25.79
CA VAL A 38 1.20 -14.06 24.60
C VAL A 38 -0.15 -13.43 24.99
N ALA A 39 -0.28 -12.12 24.83
CA ALA A 39 -1.56 -11.45 24.97
C ALA A 39 -2.58 -12.20 24.12
N GLY A 40 -3.66 -12.67 24.74
CA GLY A 40 -4.71 -13.35 24.02
C GLY A 40 -5.28 -12.46 22.90
N PRO A 41 -5.85 -13.05 21.84
CA PRO A 41 -6.40 -12.26 20.75
C PRO A 41 -7.37 -11.22 21.33
N ARG A 42 -7.11 -9.96 21.03
CA ARG A 42 -8.01 -8.84 21.32
C ARG A 42 -9.40 -9.21 20.76
N PRO A 43 -10.49 -8.96 21.46
CA PRO A 43 -11.81 -9.09 20.86
C PRO A 43 -11.79 -8.21 19.60
N ALA A 44 -12.11 -8.81 18.44
CA ALA A 44 -12.20 -8.09 17.19
C ALA A 44 -13.07 -6.86 17.40
N GLY A 45 -12.49 -5.69 17.27
CA GLY A 45 -13.23 -4.44 17.15
C GLY A 45 -14.19 -4.55 15.96
N PRO A 46 -15.22 -3.72 15.87
CA PRO A 46 -16.02 -3.70 14.67
C PRO A 46 -15.06 -3.49 13.47
N ALA A 47 -15.16 -4.37 12.49
CA ALA A 47 -14.42 -4.21 11.23
C ALA A 47 -14.58 -2.76 10.75
N PRO A 48 -13.54 -2.14 10.18
CA PRO A 48 -13.66 -0.81 9.64
C PRO A 48 -14.84 -0.85 8.69
N VAL A 49 -15.91 -0.23 9.12
CA VAL A 49 -17.03 -0.04 8.24
C VAL A 49 -16.51 0.99 7.24
N VAL A 50 -15.98 0.50 6.14
CA VAL A 50 -16.07 1.26 4.91
C VAL A 50 -17.58 1.41 4.74
N THR A 51 -18.14 2.42 5.39
CA THR A 51 -19.59 2.67 5.44
C THR A 51 -19.98 3.14 4.07
N ARG A 52 -20.33 2.20 3.23
CA ARG A 52 -20.83 2.45 1.90
C ARG A 52 -22.29 2.09 1.91
N ALA A 53 -23.10 3.11 1.88
CA ALA A 53 -24.50 2.93 1.52
C ALA A 53 -24.53 2.06 0.26
N GLY A 54 -25.00 0.83 0.38
CA GLY A 54 -25.26 -0.04 -0.75
C GLY A 54 -24.37 -1.26 -0.95
N LEU A 55 -23.21 -1.39 -0.26
CA LEU A 55 -22.48 -2.66 -0.29
C LEU A 55 -23.20 -3.73 0.52
N ASP A 56 -23.28 -4.94 -0.03
CA ASP A 56 -23.72 -6.09 0.74
C ASP A 56 -22.76 -6.32 1.92
N PRO A 57 -23.23 -6.15 3.17
CA PRO A 57 -22.33 -6.30 4.33
C PRO A 57 -21.65 -7.66 4.41
N SER A 58 -22.23 -8.71 3.81
CA SER A 58 -21.64 -10.05 3.80
C SER A 58 -20.36 -10.13 2.96
N LEU A 59 -20.20 -9.24 1.98
CA LEU A 59 -19.03 -9.22 1.10
C LEU A 59 -17.82 -8.50 1.70
N VAL A 60 -18.03 -7.77 2.79
CA VAL A 60 -16.96 -7.05 3.51
C VAL A 60 -16.78 -7.55 4.95
N ALA A 61 -17.76 -8.27 5.49
CA ALA A 61 -17.67 -8.84 6.83
C ALA A 61 -16.54 -9.87 6.92
N GLY A 62 -15.64 -9.69 7.89
CA GLY A 62 -14.46 -10.55 8.04
C GLY A 62 -13.39 -10.32 6.97
N ARG A 63 -13.45 -9.21 6.25
CA ARG A 63 -12.45 -8.78 5.27
C ARG A 63 -11.77 -7.50 5.77
N GLY A 64 -10.46 -7.40 5.55
CA GLY A 64 -9.66 -6.26 5.97
C GLY A 64 -9.31 -6.26 7.45
N ALA A 65 -8.57 -5.25 7.86
CA ALA A 65 -8.06 -5.09 9.21
C ALA A 65 -9.16 -4.68 10.21
N ALA A 66 -9.12 -5.25 11.39
CA ALA A 66 -9.88 -4.75 12.54
C ALA A 66 -9.10 -3.60 13.18
N VAL A 67 -9.46 -2.37 12.85
CA VAL A 67 -8.78 -1.16 13.34
C VAL A 67 -9.45 -0.59 14.58
N ASP A 68 -8.69 0.15 15.39
CA ASP A 68 -9.19 0.80 16.61
C ASP A 68 -9.90 2.14 16.35
N PHE A 69 -10.00 2.58 15.10
CA PHE A 69 -10.67 3.82 14.72
C PHE A 69 -11.96 3.58 13.92
N VAL A 70 -12.79 4.61 13.87
CA VAL A 70 -13.98 4.62 12.99
C VAL A 70 -13.78 5.69 11.93
N GLU A 71 -13.73 5.26 10.68
CA GLU A 71 -13.63 6.12 9.51
C GLU A 71 -15.00 6.71 9.15
N GLN A 72 -15.03 8.00 8.85
CA GLN A 72 -16.21 8.73 8.39
C GLN A 72 -15.86 9.60 7.19
N GLU A 73 -16.58 9.39 6.09
CA GLU A 73 -16.42 10.16 4.86
C GLU A 73 -17.01 11.58 5.00
N ALA A 74 -16.29 12.57 4.51
CA ALA A 74 -16.68 13.98 4.66
C ALA A 74 -17.93 14.33 3.86
N GLU A 75 -18.14 13.73 2.69
CA GLU A 75 -19.32 13.98 1.87
C GLU A 75 -20.64 13.51 2.50
N HIS A 76 -20.57 12.63 3.49
CA HIS A 76 -21.72 12.18 4.27
C HIS A 76 -21.92 13.01 5.54
N ALA A 77 -20.98 13.86 5.88
CA ALA A 77 -21.02 14.73 7.06
C ALA A 77 -21.79 16.03 6.77
N ARG A 78 -22.20 16.73 7.82
CA ARG A 78 -22.86 18.01 7.67
C ARG A 78 -21.84 19.09 7.32
N THR A 79 -22.06 19.82 6.23
CA THR A 79 -21.13 20.85 5.77
C THR A 79 -21.86 22.08 5.19
N ASN A 80 -21.17 23.22 5.21
CA ASN A 80 -21.50 24.37 4.36
C ASN A 80 -20.48 24.57 3.24
N GLY A 81 -19.53 23.62 3.08
CA GLY A 81 -18.63 23.53 1.95
C GLY A 81 -19.29 22.92 0.73
N THR A 82 -18.48 22.56 -0.23
CA THR A 82 -18.94 21.97 -1.50
C THR A 82 -18.47 20.52 -1.58
N VAL A 83 -19.40 19.57 -1.72
CA VAL A 83 -19.06 18.19 -2.07
C VAL A 83 -18.52 18.18 -3.49
N ILE A 84 -17.33 17.62 -3.68
CA ILE A 84 -16.69 17.41 -4.98
C ILE A 84 -16.72 15.91 -5.33
N GLY A 85 -16.88 15.59 -6.60
CA GLY A 85 -17.02 14.22 -7.08
C GLY A 85 -18.50 13.75 -7.15
N PRO A 86 -18.76 12.44 -7.43
CA PRO A 86 -17.72 11.43 -7.70
C PRO A 86 -17.02 11.68 -9.03
N ASP A 87 -15.74 11.48 -9.06
CA ASP A 87 -14.96 11.60 -10.29
C ASP A 87 -13.84 10.53 -10.28
N ARG A 88 -13.65 9.87 -11.40
CA ARG A 88 -12.59 8.88 -11.62
C ARG A 88 -11.57 9.36 -12.64
N SER A 89 -11.70 10.62 -13.09
CA SER A 89 -10.75 11.21 -14.03
C SER A 89 -9.40 11.37 -13.36
N ALA A 90 -8.38 10.80 -13.95
CA ALA A 90 -7.01 10.94 -13.44
C ALA A 90 -6.66 12.42 -13.18
N TYR A 91 -5.90 12.67 -12.12
CA TYR A 91 -5.40 14.00 -11.77
C TYR A 91 -6.46 14.99 -11.28
N THR A 92 -7.51 14.50 -10.67
CA THR A 92 -8.51 15.32 -9.99
C THR A 92 -8.53 15.04 -8.49
N LEU A 93 -8.84 16.04 -7.68
CA LEU A 93 -8.97 15.85 -6.23
C LEU A 93 -9.94 14.73 -5.87
N PRO A 94 -11.13 14.61 -6.48
CA PRO A 94 -12.03 13.52 -6.15
C PRO A 94 -11.51 12.12 -6.53
N SER A 95 -10.71 12.02 -7.60
CA SER A 95 -10.22 10.72 -8.04
C SER A 95 -9.23 10.06 -7.07
N GLU A 96 -8.60 10.85 -6.21
CA GLU A 96 -7.69 10.38 -5.16
C GLU A 96 -8.34 10.32 -3.78
N ALA A 97 -9.57 10.79 -3.66
CA ALA A 97 -10.34 10.68 -2.42
C ALA A 97 -10.91 9.27 -2.23
N SER A 98 -11.08 8.85 -0.99
CA SER A 98 -11.87 7.69 -0.65
C SER A 98 -13.30 7.85 -1.21
N GLY A 99 -13.91 6.78 -1.68
CA GLY A 99 -15.23 6.90 -2.28
C GLY A 99 -15.32 7.76 -3.55
N ARG A 100 -14.19 8.29 -4.02
CA ARG A 100 -14.11 9.23 -5.15
C ARG A 100 -14.85 10.54 -4.91
N ARG A 101 -14.99 10.95 -3.64
CA ARG A 101 -15.68 12.18 -3.21
C ARG A 101 -14.93 12.81 -2.05
N ALA A 102 -15.11 14.11 -1.89
CA ALA A 102 -14.58 14.83 -0.74
C ALA A 102 -15.35 16.14 -0.52
N VAL A 103 -15.05 16.87 0.54
CA VAL A 103 -15.64 18.19 0.81
C VAL A 103 -14.57 19.27 0.65
N ARG A 104 -14.80 20.20 -0.27
CA ARG A 104 -13.98 21.40 -0.44
C ARG A 104 -14.51 22.54 0.41
N LEU A 105 -13.65 23.09 1.25
CA LEU A 105 -13.92 24.24 2.11
C LEU A 105 -13.14 25.46 1.61
N THR A 106 -13.80 26.60 1.51
CA THR A 106 -13.13 27.91 1.41
C THR A 106 -13.03 28.55 2.80
N PRO A 107 -12.17 29.56 3.01
CA PRO A 107 -12.04 30.22 4.32
C PRO A 107 -13.39 30.62 4.93
N GLY A 108 -13.63 30.20 6.17
CA GLY A 108 -14.90 30.38 6.90
C GLY A 108 -15.89 29.21 6.79
N GLN A 109 -15.61 28.23 5.92
CA GLN A 109 -16.45 27.04 5.77
C GLN A 109 -16.00 25.89 6.67
N TYR A 110 -16.90 24.91 6.87
CA TYR A 110 -16.68 23.79 7.80
C TYR A 110 -17.32 22.49 7.31
N VAL A 111 -16.85 21.39 7.90
CA VAL A 111 -17.49 20.07 7.91
C VAL A 111 -17.62 19.55 9.33
N GLU A 112 -18.73 18.89 9.66
CA GLU A 112 -19.07 18.39 11.00
C GLU A 112 -19.32 16.90 10.97
N PHE A 113 -18.56 16.16 11.78
CA PHE A 113 -18.72 14.73 11.99
C PHE A 113 -19.34 14.46 13.37
N THR A 114 -20.34 13.62 13.41
CA THR A 114 -20.89 13.14 14.68
C THR A 114 -20.15 11.89 15.10
N LEU A 115 -19.51 11.90 16.28
CA LEU A 115 -18.76 10.75 16.77
C LEU A 115 -19.67 9.53 16.94
N PRO A 116 -19.38 8.40 16.29
CA PRO A 116 -20.19 7.18 16.42
C PRO A 116 -19.90 6.43 17.72
N ALA A 117 -18.73 6.64 18.30
CA ALA A 117 -18.25 6.05 19.55
C ALA A 117 -17.49 7.10 20.37
N ALA A 118 -17.08 6.75 21.58
CA ALA A 118 -16.18 7.61 22.36
C ALA A 118 -14.82 7.73 21.66
N ALA A 119 -14.26 8.94 21.62
CA ALA A 119 -12.96 9.21 21.01
C ALA A 119 -12.17 10.26 21.77
N ASN A 120 -10.85 10.18 21.73
CA ASN A 120 -9.93 11.19 22.27
C ASN A 120 -8.82 11.56 21.29
N ALA A 121 -8.87 10.99 20.10
CA ALA A 121 -7.93 11.22 19.00
C ALA A 121 -8.65 11.21 17.67
N ILE A 122 -8.11 11.96 16.70
CA ILE A 122 -8.58 11.96 15.31
C ILE A 122 -7.39 11.96 14.35
N THR A 123 -7.59 11.33 13.20
CA THR A 123 -6.77 11.51 12.00
C THR A 123 -7.64 12.15 10.93
N VAL A 124 -7.14 13.16 10.27
CA VAL A 124 -7.85 13.86 9.17
C VAL A 124 -7.06 13.65 7.89
N ARG A 125 -7.70 13.09 6.87
CA ARG A 125 -7.15 13.03 5.52
C ARG A 125 -7.60 14.25 4.75
N TYR A 126 -6.65 15.00 4.20
CA TYR A 126 -6.89 16.32 3.64
C TYR A 126 -6.02 16.63 2.43
N SER A 127 -6.39 17.70 1.73
CA SER A 127 -5.56 18.34 0.71
C SER A 127 -5.65 19.86 0.83
N ILE A 128 -4.55 20.55 0.57
CA ILE A 128 -4.46 22.01 0.48
C ILE A 128 -3.66 22.41 -0.77
N PRO A 129 -3.79 23.65 -1.25
CA PRO A 129 -2.95 24.14 -2.35
C PRO A 129 -1.47 24.04 -1.97
N ASP A 130 -0.67 23.57 -2.92
CA ASP A 130 0.78 23.59 -2.78
C ASP A 130 1.38 24.95 -3.13
N SER A 131 2.65 25.15 -2.80
CA SER A 131 3.41 26.31 -3.25
C SER A 131 3.66 26.23 -4.77
N PRO A 132 3.84 27.37 -5.46
CA PRO A 132 4.05 27.37 -6.92
C PRO A 132 5.30 26.62 -7.39
N ASP A 133 6.30 26.50 -6.52
CA ASP A 133 7.56 25.79 -6.74
C ASP A 133 7.53 24.32 -6.29
N GLY A 134 6.42 23.87 -5.68
CA GLY A 134 6.28 22.51 -5.18
C GLY A 134 6.98 22.26 -3.85
N GLY A 135 7.53 23.27 -3.21
CA GLY A 135 8.22 23.15 -1.93
C GLY A 135 7.33 22.95 -0.70
N GLY A 136 6.02 22.95 -0.91
CA GLY A 136 5.03 22.84 0.14
C GLY A 136 4.52 24.18 0.69
N SER A 137 3.31 24.14 1.18
CA SER A 137 2.68 25.25 1.92
C SER A 137 2.07 24.72 3.21
N THR A 138 1.63 25.62 4.09
CA THR A 138 0.93 25.26 5.31
C THR A 138 -0.38 26.02 5.45
N ALA A 139 -1.38 25.39 6.05
CA ALA A 139 -2.66 26.00 6.35
C ALA A 139 -3.18 25.58 7.71
N PRO A 140 -3.83 26.47 8.47
CA PRO A 140 -4.50 26.10 9.71
C PRO A 140 -5.85 25.42 9.40
N LEU A 141 -6.18 24.42 10.23
CA LEU A 141 -7.51 23.82 10.31
C LEU A 141 -7.95 23.86 11.78
N ASP A 142 -9.02 24.59 12.05
CA ASP A 142 -9.54 24.66 13.41
C ASP A 142 -10.43 23.45 13.71
N VAL A 143 -10.13 22.78 14.81
CA VAL A 143 -10.83 21.60 15.30
C VAL A 143 -11.55 21.94 16.60
N THR A 144 -12.87 21.79 16.64
CA THR A 144 -13.67 21.96 17.84
C THR A 144 -14.50 20.72 18.11
N VAL A 145 -14.64 20.34 19.38
CA VAL A 145 -15.51 19.22 19.77
C VAL A 145 -16.50 19.70 20.82
N GLY A 146 -17.78 19.62 20.50
CA GLY A 146 -18.84 20.13 21.34
C GLY A 146 -18.63 21.61 21.73
N PRO A 147 -18.92 22.01 22.99
CA PRO A 147 -18.71 23.37 23.49
C PRO A 147 -17.26 23.65 23.94
N GLY A 148 -16.33 22.72 23.70
CA GLY A 148 -14.95 22.80 24.17
C GLY A 148 -14.12 23.90 23.50
N ARG A 149 -12.94 24.17 24.07
CA ARG A 149 -11.95 25.04 23.41
C ARG A 149 -11.45 24.36 22.15
N GLY A 150 -11.47 25.08 21.04
CA GLY A 150 -10.89 24.62 19.80
C GLY A 150 -9.37 24.44 19.90
N ARG A 151 -8.85 23.58 19.04
CA ARG A 151 -7.44 23.38 18.74
C ARG A 151 -7.23 23.71 17.28
N THR A 152 -6.03 24.11 16.93
CA THR A 152 -5.65 24.31 15.53
C THR A 152 -4.68 23.21 15.13
N MET A 153 -4.99 22.52 14.06
CA MET A 153 -4.14 21.58 13.36
C MET A 153 -3.41 22.34 12.25
N THR A 154 -2.12 22.10 12.08
CA THR A 154 -1.36 22.67 10.97
C THR A 154 -1.28 21.65 9.86
N LEU A 155 -1.95 21.90 8.76
CA LEU A 155 -1.89 21.10 7.55
C LEU A 155 -0.68 21.50 6.73
N THR A 156 -0.11 20.56 5.96
CA THR A 156 1.01 20.83 5.04
C THR A 156 0.77 20.15 3.70
N SER A 157 1.34 20.71 2.63
CA SER A 157 1.42 20.06 1.32
C SER A 157 2.83 19.57 0.98
N GLN A 158 3.74 19.57 1.94
CA GLN A 158 5.16 19.20 1.70
C GLN A 158 5.34 17.78 1.17
N TYR A 159 4.42 16.89 1.49
CA TYR A 159 4.45 15.49 1.07
C TYR A 159 3.54 15.22 -0.14
N ALA A 160 2.94 16.25 -0.71
CA ALA A 160 2.17 16.17 -1.93
C ALA A 160 3.06 16.27 -3.17
N TRP A 161 2.93 15.35 -4.10
CA TRP A 161 3.81 15.33 -5.30
C TRP A 161 3.19 16.07 -6.49
N LEU A 162 2.66 17.23 -6.27
CA LEU A 162 1.93 17.97 -7.30
C LEU A 162 2.74 18.25 -8.56
N TYR A 163 4.04 18.31 -8.45
CA TYR A 163 4.95 18.69 -9.53
C TYR A 163 5.92 17.58 -9.91
N ASN A 164 5.92 16.48 -9.18
CA ASN A 164 6.72 15.32 -9.52
C ASN A 164 6.33 14.79 -10.91
N GLN A 165 7.25 14.11 -11.53
CA GLN A 165 7.03 13.57 -12.87
C GLN A 165 6.62 12.12 -12.79
N TYR A 166 6.05 11.69 -13.86
CA TYR A 166 5.63 10.35 -14.03
C TYR A 166 6.80 9.40 -14.39
N PRO A 167 6.90 8.23 -13.76
CA PRO A 167 6.20 7.83 -12.56
C PRO A 167 6.75 8.49 -11.30
N PHE A 168 8.02 8.91 -11.27
CA PHE A 168 8.69 9.57 -10.14
C PHE A 168 9.87 10.38 -10.63
N SER A 169 10.34 11.33 -9.84
CA SER A 169 11.63 11.95 -10.04
C SER A 169 12.73 11.13 -9.36
N ASN A 170 13.75 10.79 -10.12
CA ASN A 170 15.00 10.25 -9.58
C ASN A 170 16.07 11.33 -9.48
N ASP A 171 15.68 12.59 -9.60
CA ASP A 171 16.60 13.72 -9.49
C ASP A 171 16.90 13.98 -8.02
N PRO A 172 18.18 13.98 -7.65
CA PRO A 172 18.58 14.19 -6.27
C PRO A 172 18.47 15.61 -5.75
N ASP A 173 18.10 16.60 -6.53
CA ASP A 173 17.94 17.97 -6.03
C ASP A 173 16.69 18.12 -5.15
N ALA A 174 16.86 17.84 -3.86
CA ALA A 174 15.78 17.96 -2.89
C ALA A 174 15.14 19.35 -2.88
N GLY A 175 13.81 19.36 -2.85
CA GLY A 175 13.02 20.60 -2.89
C GLY A 175 12.78 21.18 -4.28
N LEU A 176 13.35 20.60 -5.32
CA LEU A 176 13.02 20.88 -6.70
C LEU A 176 12.29 19.68 -7.27
N LEU A 177 11.04 19.85 -7.68
CA LEU A 177 10.24 18.82 -8.30
C LEU A 177 10.53 18.79 -9.79
N HIS A 178 11.42 17.93 -10.20
CA HIS A 178 11.91 17.84 -11.56
C HIS A 178 11.00 16.97 -12.44
N PRO A 179 10.96 17.26 -13.76
CA PRO A 179 10.43 16.31 -14.72
C PRO A 179 11.22 15.01 -14.67
N ASP A 180 10.53 13.91 -14.50
CA ASP A 180 11.17 12.61 -14.66
C ASP A 180 11.70 12.50 -16.10
N TRP A 181 13.00 12.30 -16.25
CA TRP A 181 13.68 12.13 -17.53
C TRP A 181 13.07 10.98 -18.36
N TRP A 182 12.57 9.99 -17.66
CA TRP A 182 11.97 8.79 -18.24
C TRP A 182 10.79 9.09 -19.16
N ILE A 183 9.94 10.05 -18.82
CA ILE A 183 8.84 10.48 -19.69
C ILE A 183 9.32 11.08 -21.01
N THR A 184 10.46 11.75 -21.00
CA THR A 184 11.00 12.38 -22.21
C THR A 184 11.70 11.40 -23.14
N GLU A 185 12.14 10.26 -22.64
CA GLU A 185 12.90 9.25 -23.37
C GLU A 185 12.12 7.95 -23.62
N CYS A 186 11.02 7.76 -22.93
CA CYS A 186 10.21 6.57 -23.04
C CYS A 186 9.53 6.47 -24.43
N SER A 187 9.70 5.33 -25.06
CA SER A 187 9.01 5.01 -26.32
C SER A 187 7.49 4.87 -26.19
N CYS A 188 6.99 4.82 -24.96
CA CYS A 188 5.55 4.76 -24.67
C CYS A 188 4.85 6.11 -24.88
N VAL A 189 5.61 7.21 -24.90
CA VAL A 189 5.07 8.53 -25.23
C VAL A 189 5.35 8.80 -26.71
N PRO A 190 4.32 9.09 -27.53
CA PRO A 190 4.52 9.38 -28.94
C PRO A 190 5.51 10.53 -29.13
N ALA A 191 6.54 10.31 -29.97
CA ALA A 191 7.60 11.30 -30.25
C ALA A 191 7.08 12.67 -30.72
N ALA A 192 5.84 12.73 -31.18
CA ALA A 192 5.19 13.98 -31.61
C ALA A 192 4.74 14.88 -30.44
N THR A 193 4.90 14.45 -29.21
CA THR A 193 4.43 15.17 -28.02
C THR A 193 5.53 15.87 -27.25
N THR A 194 6.79 15.82 -27.69
CA THR A 194 7.90 16.61 -27.14
C THR A 194 7.84 18.06 -27.61
N PRO A 195 8.01 19.05 -26.76
CA PRO A 195 8.92 19.12 -25.62
C PRO A 195 8.29 18.70 -24.29
N ALA A 196 9.13 18.17 -23.41
CA ALA A 196 8.81 17.63 -22.11
C ALA A 196 7.78 18.44 -21.27
N PRO A 197 7.84 19.77 -21.18
CA PRO A 197 6.86 20.55 -20.41
C PRO A 197 5.42 20.44 -20.91
N THR A 198 5.23 20.03 -22.16
CA THR A 198 3.90 19.89 -22.77
C THR A 198 3.32 18.51 -22.56
N ILE A 199 4.18 17.49 -22.54
CA ILE A 199 3.81 16.11 -22.28
C ILE A 199 3.34 15.95 -20.83
N ASN A 200 4.03 16.59 -19.93
CA ASN A 200 3.86 16.39 -18.51
C ASN A 200 2.59 17.03 -17.94
N LYS A 201 2.01 18.00 -18.62
CA LYS A 201 0.83 18.70 -18.12
C LYS A 201 -0.39 17.80 -17.90
N PRO A 202 -0.76 16.88 -18.81
CA PRO A 202 -1.89 16.00 -18.58
C PRO A 202 -1.52 14.74 -17.75
N PHE A 203 -0.25 14.42 -17.60
CA PHE A 203 0.21 13.15 -17.02
C PHE A 203 1.02 13.31 -15.73
N ARG A 204 1.02 14.49 -15.14
CA ARG A 204 1.70 14.69 -13.86
C ARG A 204 1.14 13.75 -12.82
N PRO A 205 1.94 12.83 -12.29
CA PRO A 205 1.55 12.15 -11.08
C PRO A 205 1.54 13.22 -9.98
N HIS A 206 0.50 13.22 -9.24
CA HIS A 206 0.41 14.02 -8.06
C HIS A 206 -0.28 13.17 -7.00
N HIS A 207 0.12 13.44 -5.83
CA HIS A 207 -0.46 12.91 -4.63
C HIS A 207 -1.07 14.11 -3.92
N PHE A 208 -2.38 14.19 -3.92
CA PHE A 208 -3.04 15.38 -3.40
C PHE A 208 -3.23 15.35 -1.90
N TYR A 209 -3.41 14.17 -1.32
CA TYR A 209 -3.84 14.02 0.05
C TYR A 209 -2.68 13.62 0.96
N ASP A 210 -2.76 14.13 2.18
CA ASP A 210 -1.90 13.81 3.30
C ASP A 210 -2.75 13.63 4.55
N GLU A 211 -2.19 13.11 5.62
CA GLU A 211 -2.90 12.87 6.87
C GLU A 211 -2.27 13.62 8.04
N GLN A 212 -3.11 14.11 8.92
CA GLN A 212 -2.66 14.75 10.13
C GLN A 212 -3.40 14.21 11.35
N ARG A 213 -2.66 13.84 12.38
CA ARG A 213 -3.14 13.26 13.65
C ARG A 213 -3.26 14.33 14.74
N LEU A 214 -4.30 14.23 15.58
CA LEU A 214 -4.51 15.14 16.70
C LEU A 214 -5.13 14.43 17.91
N LEU A 215 -4.47 14.47 19.07
CA LEU A 215 -5.09 14.14 20.34
C LEU A 215 -6.03 15.28 20.77
N LEU A 216 -7.28 14.97 21.06
CA LEU A 216 -8.32 15.98 21.35
C LEU A 216 -8.20 16.62 22.74
N GLY A 217 -7.33 16.07 23.62
CA GLY A 217 -7.06 16.60 24.95
C GLY A 217 -8.07 16.19 26.03
N GLY A 218 -8.93 15.25 25.71
CA GLY A 218 -9.91 14.62 26.61
C GLY A 218 -10.74 13.62 25.84
N THR A 219 -11.46 12.78 26.55
CA THR A 219 -12.40 11.81 25.96
C THR A 219 -13.73 12.49 25.69
N HIS A 220 -14.17 12.42 24.45
CA HIS A 220 -15.47 12.86 23.95
C HIS A 220 -16.39 11.67 23.78
N ARG A 221 -17.70 11.88 23.94
CA ARG A 221 -18.69 10.80 23.93
C ARG A 221 -19.27 10.62 22.52
N ALA A 222 -19.80 9.45 22.27
CA ALA A 222 -20.66 9.23 21.11
C ALA A 222 -21.77 10.28 21.04
N GLY A 223 -22.05 10.79 19.84
CA GLY A 223 -23.01 11.86 19.60
C GLY A 223 -22.46 13.28 19.72
N GLU A 224 -21.26 13.49 20.28
CA GLU A 224 -20.59 14.79 20.20
C GLU A 224 -20.12 15.06 18.77
N VAL A 225 -20.08 16.37 18.41
CA VAL A 225 -19.75 16.80 17.06
C VAL A 225 -18.32 17.30 17.01
N VAL A 226 -17.53 16.72 16.14
CA VAL A 226 -16.22 17.24 15.73
C VAL A 226 -16.44 18.15 14.52
N ARG A 227 -16.11 19.42 14.65
CA ARG A 227 -16.17 20.39 13.54
C ARG A 227 -14.75 20.73 13.10
N LEU A 228 -14.49 20.56 11.80
CA LEU A 228 -13.29 21.01 11.12
C LEU A 228 -13.61 22.27 10.35
N THR A 229 -12.92 23.36 10.61
CA THR A 229 -13.18 24.66 9.99
C THR A 229 -11.92 25.18 9.30
N SER A 230 -12.01 25.56 8.04
CA SER A 230 -11.01 26.41 7.41
C SER A 230 -11.21 27.84 7.94
N PRO A 231 -10.29 28.38 8.76
CA PRO A 231 -10.54 29.67 9.41
C PRO A 231 -10.62 30.82 8.40
N PRO A 232 -11.40 31.88 8.68
CA PRO A 232 -11.60 33.00 7.76
C PRO A 232 -10.32 33.70 7.31
N GLY A 233 -9.26 33.61 8.12
CA GLY A 233 -7.94 34.21 7.83
C GLY A 233 -6.94 33.25 7.18
N SER A 234 -7.37 32.05 6.75
CA SER A 234 -6.48 31.09 6.09
C SER A 234 -5.90 31.67 4.80
N ALA A 235 -4.59 31.52 4.62
CA ALA A 235 -3.91 31.86 3.37
C ALA A 235 -4.19 30.84 2.25
N ALA A 236 -4.59 29.62 2.61
CA ALA A 236 -4.98 28.61 1.63
C ALA A 236 -6.33 28.99 0.99
N ALA A 237 -6.37 29.05 -0.33
CA ALA A 237 -7.60 29.39 -1.07
C ALA A 237 -8.71 28.35 -0.86
N TRP A 238 -8.34 27.14 -0.50
CA TRP A 238 -9.25 26.04 -0.20
C TRP A 238 -8.56 24.99 0.69
N THR A 239 -9.37 24.23 1.40
CA THR A 239 -8.98 23.00 2.10
C THR A 239 -9.96 21.91 1.68
N VAL A 240 -9.50 20.77 1.27
CA VAL A 240 -10.34 19.60 1.00
C VAL A 240 -10.20 18.65 2.16
N ILE A 241 -11.33 18.20 2.67
CA ILE A 241 -11.41 17.14 3.68
C ILE A 241 -12.01 15.92 2.99
N ASP A 242 -11.28 14.81 3.04
CA ASP A 242 -11.69 13.53 2.52
C ASP A 242 -12.45 12.73 3.57
N LEU A 243 -11.76 12.41 4.64
CA LEU A 243 -12.34 11.62 5.73
C LEU A 243 -11.78 12.03 7.10
N LEU A 244 -12.43 11.52 8.14
CA LEU A 244 -12.00 11.64 9.52
C LEU A 244 -12.05 10.25 10.19
N ASP A 245 -10.91 9.80 10.70
CA ASP A 245 -10.85 8.67 11.61
C ASP A 245 -10.95 9.15 13.03
N SER A 246 -11.81 8.54 13.84
CA SER A 246 -11.95 8.83 15.27
C SER A 246 -11.63 7.62 16.11
N GLU A 247 -10.80 7.80 17.14
CA GLU A 247 -10.23 6.71 17.92
C GLU A 247 -10.27 7.00 19.43
N LEU A 248 -10.46 5.95 20.24
CA LEU A 248 -10.30 6.00 21.68
C LEU A 248 -8.95 5.41 22.08
N VAL A 249 -7.93 6.24 22.08
CA VAL A 249 -6.56 5.86 22.42
C VAL A 249 -6.45 5.59 23.92
N SER A 250 -5.86 4.46 24.27
CA SER A 250 -5.54 4.10 25.66
C SER A 250 -4.48 5.05 26.25
N PRO A 251 -4.43 5.22 27.59
CA PRO A 251 -3.34 5.97 28.22
C PRO A 251 -1.95 5.43 27.86
N PRO A 252 -0.90 6.28 27.93
CA PRO A 252 0.45 5.84 27.60
C PRO A 252 0.87 4.60 28.40
N HIS A 253 1.43 3.62 27.70
CA HIS A 253 2.04 2.45 28.34
C HIS A 253 3.27 2.85 29.17
N VAL A 254 3.54 2.12 30.24
CA VAL A 254 4.70 2.32 31.11
C VAL A 254 5.40 0.99 31.35
N ALA A 255 6.71 0.94 31.13
CA ALA A 255 7.55 -0.24 31.33
C ALA A 255 8.61 -0.02 32.43
N PRO A 256 8.26 -0.17 33.74
CA PRO A 256 9.11 0.27 34.85
C PRO A 256 10.43 -0.52 34.99
N HIS A 257 10.51 -1.73 34.46
CA HIS A 257 11.70 -2.57 34.53
C HIS A 257 12.56 -2.56 33.24
N ALA A 258 12.16 -1.79 32.25
CA ALA A 258 12.86 -1.69 30.98
C ALA A 258 14.12 -0.81 31.06
N VAL A 259 14.94 -0.87 30.06
CA VAL A 259 16.04 0.07 29.80
C VAL A 259 15.42 1.35 29.24
N ASN A 260 15.29 2.36 30.06
CA ASN A 260 14.72 3.65 29.64
C ASN A 260 15.74 4.41 28.76
N ALA A 261 15.38 4.63 27.49
CA ALA A 261 16.26 5.30 26.52
C ALA A 261 16.59 6.75 26.94
N VAL A 262 15.68 7.47 27.58
CA VAL A 262 15.92 8.83 28.07
C VAL A 262 17.01 8.84 29.14
N ALA A 263 17.07 7.84 29.99
CA ALA A 263 18.13 7.72 31.00
C ALA A 263 19.52 7.50 30.37
N LEU A 264 19.56 7.07 29.11
CA LEU A 264 20.79 6.89 28.32
C LEU A 264 21.08 8.05 27.36
N GLY A 265 20.29 9.13 27.45
CA GLY A 265 20.55 10.37 26.72
C GLY A 265 19.66 10.60 25.49
N ALA A 266 18.65 9.75 25.23
CA ALA A 266 17.64 10.05 24.23
C ALA A 266 16.84 11.31 24.62
N ASP A 267 16.55 12.17 23.68
CA ASP A 267 15.89 13.46 23.91
C ASP A 267 14.42 13.42 23.45
N PRO A 268 13.47 13.28 24.40
CA PRO A 268 12.04 13.21 24.06
C PRO A 268 11.45 14.54 23.56
N SER A 269 12.24 15.62 23.58
CA SER A 269 11.82 16.92 23.02
C SER A 269 12.12 17.08 21.52
N GLY A 270 12.83 16.12 20.91
CA GLY A 270 13.19 16.15 19.51
C GLY A 270 14.22 17.22 19.12
N ARG A 271 14.91 17.85 20.08
CA ARG A 271 15.87 18.91 19.82
C ARG A 271 17.26 18.39 19.48
N ARG A 272 17.59 17.20 19.96
CA ARG A 272 18.89 16.56 19.75
C ARG A 272 18.70 15.19 19.14
N ASP A 273 19.67 14.78 18.33
CA ASP A 273 19.71 13.43 17.78
C ASP A 273 19.82 12.39 18.89
N SER A 274 18.95 11.40 18.83
CA SER A 274 18.84 10.31 19.81
C SER A 274 19.43 8.98 19.29
N ALA A 275 19.93 8.91 18.05
CA ALA A 275 20.39 7.66 17.45
C ALA A 275 21.48 6.97 18.30
N ASP A 276 22.50 7.71 18.77
CA ASP A 276 23.54 7.14 19.64
C ASP A 276 23.02 6.68 21.01
N ALA A 277 21.97 7.34 21.53
CA ALA A 277 21.34 6.91 22.78
C ALA A 277 20.53 5.62 22.59
N LEU A 278 19.88 5.48 21.43
CA LEU A 278 19.19 4.24 21.06
C LEU A 278 20.18 3.09 20.89
N ASP A 279 21.32 3.28 20.22
CA ASP A 279 22.38 2.25 20.13
C ASP A 279 22.87 1.80 21.51
N ARG A 280 23.07 2.76 22.43
CA ARG A 280 23.43 2.43 23.82
C ARG A 280 22.33 1.65 24.53
N ALA A 281 21.07 2.02 24.29
CA ALA A 281 19.92 1.33 24.89
C ALA A 281 19.78 -0.10 24.35
N VAL A 282 19.86 -0.30 23.05
CA VAL A 282 19.86 -1.61 22.40
C VAL A 282 21.01 -2.47 22.93
N SER A 283 22.24 -1.91 22.95
CA SER A 283 23.41 -2.64 23.46
C SER A 283 23.28 -3.04 24.93
N LEU A 284 22.68 -2.18 25.77
CA LEU A 284 22.46 -2.49 27.18
C LEU A 284 21.35 -3.52 27.36
N ALA A 285 20.25 -3.37 26.62
CA ALA A 285 19.10 -4.27 26.65
C ALA A 285 19.52 -5.71 26.30
N ARG A 286 20.28 -5.88 25.23
CA ARG A 286 20.83 -7.19 24.81
C ARG A 286 21.66 -7.85 25.93
N ARG A 287 22.60 -7.10 26.52
CA ARG A 287 23.45 -7.65 27.59
C ARG A 287 22.72 -8.00 28.88
N THR A 288 21.58 -7.36 29.11
CA THR A 288 20.81 -7.53 30.35
C THR A 288 19.51 -8.28 30.15
N HIS A 289 19.21 -8.71 28.91
CA HIS A 289 17.96 -9.37 28.51
C HIS A 289 16.72 -8.57 28.99
N ARG A 290 16.72 -7.27 28.75
CA ARG A 290 15.66 -6.34 29.11
C ARG A 290 15.14 -5.61 27.88
N THR A 291 13.89 -5.25 27.93
CA THR A 291 13.25 -4.40 26.92
C THR A 291 13.83 -2.99 26.91
N VAL A 292 14.02 -2.38 25.76
CA VAL A 292 14.20 -0.92 25.61
C VAL A 292 12.83 -0.27 25.69
N TYR A 293 12.69 0.72 26.54
CA TYR A 293 11.47 1.51 26.64
C TYR A 293 11.70 2.95 26.16
N LEU A 294 10.82 3.39 25.28
CA LEU A 294 10.75 4.75 24.75
C LEU A 294 9.57 5.49 25.41
N PRO A 295 9.79 6.31 26.44
CA PRO A 295 8.74 7.12 27.05
C PRO A 295 8.03 8.05 26.05
N PRO A 296 6.87 8.64 26.43
CA PRO A 296 6.21 9.63 25.58
C PRO A 296 7.16 10.76 25.17
N GLY A 297 7.19 11.08 23.88
CA GLY A 297 8.02 12.13 23.31
C GLY A 297 8.26 11.94 21.82
N THR A 298 8.84 12.97 21.20
CA THR A 298 9.34 12.91 19.83
C THR A 298 10.85 12.86 19.88
N TYR A 299 11.42 11.80 19.35
CA TYR A 299 12.87 11.56 19.34
C TYR A 299 13.40 11.77 17.94
N GLN A 300 14.29 12.76 17.78
CA GLN A 300 14.96 12.96 16.50
C GLN A 300 15.95 11.81 16.26
N VAL A 301 15.88 11.16 15.12
CA VAL A 301 16.74 10.05 14.70
C VAL A 301 17.14 10.30 13.25
N ASN A 302 18.43 10.53 12.99
CA ASN A 302 18.90 11.01 11.68
C ASN A 302 19.66 9.94 10.89
N ARG A 303 19.70 8.73 11.36
CA ARG A 303 20.31 7.57 10.71
C ARG A 303 19.64 6.28 11.14
N HIS A 304 19.91 5.20 10.45
CA HIS A 304 19.46 3.89 10.87
C HIS A 304 20.03 3.51 12.25
N VAL A 305 19.19 2.89 13.07
CA VAL A 305 19.57 2.19 14.30
C VAL A 305 19.47 0.70 14.01
N ILE A 306 20.58 -0.01 14.16
CA ILE A 306 20.61 -1.47 13.94
C ILE A 306 20.04 -2.18 15.17
N VAL A 307 19.06 -3.02 14.92
CA VAL A 307 18.37 -3.82 15.94
C VAL A 307 18.68 -5.31 15.75
N ASP A 308 18.95 -5.99 16.85
CA ASP A 308 19.29 -7.42 16.86
C ASP A 308 19.16 -7.99 18.28
N ASP A 309 18.46 -9.10 18.47
CA ASP A 309 18.19 -9.72 19.76
C ASP A 309 17.73 -8.68 20.80
N VAL A 310 16.63 -7.99 20.50
CA VAL A 310 16.14 -6.88 21.31
C VAL A 310 14.64 -6.68 21.17
N THR A 311 13.99 -6.37 22.30
CA THR A 311 12.63 -5.84 22.34
C THR A 311 12.68 -4.33 22.53
N ILE A 312 11.94 -3.58 21.71
CA ILE A 312 11.76 -2.12 21.83
C ILE A 312 10.27 -1.82 21.93
N GLU A 313 9.88 -1.19 23.02
CA GLU A 313 8.49 -0.78 23.28
C GLU A 313 8.38 0.74 23.44
N GLY A 314 7.44 1.34 22.76
CA GLY A 314 7.03 2.72 22.98
C GLY A 314 5.90 2.84 23.99
N ALA A 315 5.53 4.06 24.33
CA ALA A 315 4.38 4.36 25.18
C ALA A 315 3.02 4.26 24.44
N GLY A 316 3.03 3.88 23.19
CA GLY A 316 1.93 3.85 22.24
C GLY A 316 2.24 4.74 21.02
N SER A 317 1.75 4.36 19.86
CA SER A 317 2.02 5.06 18.57
C SER A 317 1.48 6.51 18.53
N TRP A 318 0.62 6.89 19.45
CA TRP A 318 0.13 8.25 19.64
C TRP A 318 1.01 9.10 20.57
N TYR A 319 1.91 8.49 21.32
CA TYR A 319 2.68 9.16 22.37
C TYR A 319 4.18 9.15 22.12
N THR A 320 4.70 8.11 21.47
CA THR A 320 6.12 7.95 21.17
C THR A 320 6.34 8.01 19.66
N THR A 321 7.15 8.95 19.21
CA THR A 321 7.50 9.11 17.79
C THR A 321 9.02 9.14 17.61
N LEU A 322 9.56 8.29 16.76
CA LEU A 322 10.88 8.44 16.18
C LEU A 322 10.73 9.26 14.91
N ARG A 323 11.42 10.41 14.83
CA ARG A 323 11.29 11.34 13.70
C ARG A 323 12.59 11.50 12.96
N GLY A 324 12.54 11.34 11.61
CA GLY A 324 13.64 11.72 10.73
C GLY A 324 13.74 13.22 10.52
N ARG A 325 14.91 13.67 10.10
CA ARG A 325 15.06 14.97 9.45
C ARG A 325 14.88 14.77 7.95
N GLU A 326 14.68 15.89 7.27
CA GLU A 326 14.77 15.95 5.83
C GLU A 326 16.05 15.25 5.35
N VAL A 327 15.89 14.37 4.38
CA VAL A 327 17.01 13.68 3.74
C VAL A 327 17.74 14.72 2.91
N THR A 328 18.94 15.11 3.34
CA THR A 328 19.78 16.00 2.55
C THR A 328 20.71 15.17 1.68
N LEU A 329 20.72 15.48 0.41
CA LEU A 329 21.47 14.79 -0.64
C LEU A 329 22.99 14.87 -0.50
N ASP A 330 23.48 15.73 0.39
CA ASP A 330 24.89 16.02 0.53
C ASP A 330 25.64 15.07 1.48
N THR A 331 24.96 14.08 2.05
CA THR A 331 25.58 13.21 3.05
C THR A 331 25.38 11.74 2.69
N PRO A 332 26.21 11.16 1.82
CA PRO A 332 26.21 9.72 1.59
C PRO A 332 26.41 8.98 2.91
N ALA A 333 25.66 7.90 3.12
CA ALA A 333 25.90 7.05 4.27
C ALA A 333 27.31 6.44 4.23
N PRO A 334 27.92 6.10 5.39
CA PRO A 334 29.26 5.55 5.45
C PRO A 334 29.48 4.26 4.65
N ASP A 335 28.44 3.53 4.36
CA ASP A 335 28.44 2.31 3.55
C ASP A 335 28.34 2.55 2.04
N GLY A 336 28.28 3.83 1.62
CA GLY A 336 28.13 4.23 0.22
C GLY A 336 26.68 4.22 -0.27
N SER A 337 25.69 3.92 0.57
CA SER A 337 24.27 4.17 0.26
C SER A 337 24.05 5.68 0.18
N VAL A 338 23.12 6.10 -0.68
CA VAL A 338 23.04 7.52 -1.05
C VAL A 338 22.50 8.36 0.10
N HIS A 339 21.41 7.94 0.73
CA HIS A 339 20.83 8.65 1.87
C HIS A 339 20.22 7.69 2.88
N THR A 340 20.30 8.05 4.14
CA THR A 340 19.62 7.40 5.24
C THR A 340 18.87 8.42 6.08
N GLY A 341 17.72 8.02 6.60
CA GLY A 341 16.92 8.83 7.52
C GLY A 341 16.59 8.06 8.79
N VAL A 342 15.50 8.42 9.43
CA VAL A 342 14.98 7.62 10.55
C VAL A 342 14.69 6.20 10.09
N GLY A 343 15.08 5.21 10.87
CA GLY A 343 14.74 3.82 10.59
C GLY A 343 15.34 2.85 11.61
N LEU A 344 14.65 1.73 11.80
CA LEU A 344 15.13 0.58 12.57
C LEU A 344 15.44 -0.56 11.59
N TYR A 345 16.68 -1.00 11.55
CA TYR A 345 17.14 -1.93 10.53
C TYR A 345 17.75 -3.19 11.13
N GLY A 346 17.37 -4.33 10.56
CA GLY A 346 18.16 -5.55 10.71
C GLY A 346 19.52 -5.43 10.04
N ARG A 347 20.42 -6.31 10.41
CA ARG A 347 21.71 -6.46 9.72
C ARG A 347 21.49 -6.95 8.29
N ASP A 348 22.49 -6.71 7.46
CA ASP A 348 22.53 -7.21 6.09
C ASP A 348 22.33 -8.75 6.06
N PRO A 349 21.44 -9.26 5.23
CA PRO A 349 21.24 -10.72 5.08
C PRO A 349 22.52 -11.47 4.67
N ALA A 350 23.46 -10.84 3.97
CA ALA A 350 24.73 -11.45 3.59
C ALA A 350 25.60 -11.81 4.81
N VAL A 351 25.37 -11.18 5.96
CA VAL A 351 26.02 -11.52 7.24
C VAL A 351 25.09 -12.24 8.22
N GLY A 352 23.97 -12.76 7.72
CA GLY A 352 23.00 -13.56 8.48
C GLY A 352 21.80 -12.81 9.01
N GLY A 353 21.70 -11.51 8.75
CA GLY A 353 20.59 -10.69 9.25
C GLY A 353 20.60 -10.50 10.76
N SER A 354 19.51 -9.96 11.28
CA SER A 354 19.19 -9.91 12.72
C SER A 354 18.16 -10.96 13.07
N SER A 355 18.04 -11.29 14.37
CA SER A 355 17.10 -12.28 14.88
C SER A 355 16.50 -11.82 16.20
N ASP A 356 15.34 -12.35 16.53
CA ASP A 356 14.66 -12.14 17.80
C ASP A 356 14.46 -10.64 18.14
N VAL A 357 14.00 -9.90 17.13
CA VAL A 357 13.66 -8.47 17.25
C VAL A 357 12.15 -8.31 17.45
N HIS A 358 11.75 -7.59 18.51
CA HIS A 358 10.36 -7.32 18.81
C HIS A 358 10.15 -5.81 18.93
N LEU A 359 9.34 -5.23 18.04
CA LEU A 359 9.06 -3.79 17.97
C LEU A 359 7.60 -3.53 18.21
N SER A 360 7.25 -2.63 19.16
CA SER A 360 5.83 -2.35 19.43
C SER A 360 5.55 -0.95 19.98
N GLY A 361 4.36 -0.43 19.67
CA GLY A 361 3.76 0.69 20.38
C GLY A 361 4.44 2.05 20.19
N PHE A 362 4.98 2.36 19.00
CA PHE A 362 5.50 3.68 18.66
C PHE A 362 5.22 4.05 17.20
N ALA A 363 5.44 5.31 16.88
CA ALA A 363 5.40 5.82 15.52
C ALA A 363 6.80 6.06 14.97
N ILE A 364 6.96 5.89 13.65
CA ILE A 364 8.10 6.39 12.89
C ILE A 364 7.56 7.40 11.87
N GLU A 365 8.08 8.61 11.92
CA GLU A 365 7.71 9.70 11.03
C GLU A 365 8.96 10.17 10.28
N GLY A 366 8.99 9.90 8.98
CA GLY A 366 10.05 10.34 8.08
C GLY A 366 9.89 11.81 7.68
N ASP A 367 10.77 12.28 6.82
CA ASP A 367 10.69 13.58 6.17
C ASP A 367 11.07 13.42 4.68
N VAL A 368 10.56 12.38 4.05
CA VAL A 368 10.83 12.06 2.65
C VAL A 368 9.79 12.76 1.79
N ARG A 369 10.22 13.64 0.91
CA ARG A 369 9.35 14.51 0.08
C ARG A 369 9.42 14.16 -1.39
N GLU A 370 10.43 13.40 -1.80
CA GLU A 370 10.69 13.00 -3.15
C GLU A 370 11.13 11.54 -3.19
N ARG A 371 10.72 10.80 -4.20
CA ARG A 371 11.16 9.42 -4.38
C ARG A 371 12.51 9.38 -5.09
N ILE A 372 13.49 8.83 -4.40
CA ILE A 372 14.79 8.45 -4.95
C ILE A 372 14.97 6.95 -4.73
N ASP A 373 14.93 6.16 -5.80
CA ASP A 373 14.89 4.71 -5.69
C ASP A 373 16.11 4.11 -5.01
N THR A 374 17.28 4.74 -5.15
CA THR A 374 18.53 4.31 -4.52
C THR A 374 18.62 4.63 -3.03
N ASP A 375 17.77 5.50 -2.51
CA ASP A 375 17.82 5.90 -1.11
C ASP A 375 17.29 4.82 -0.17
N GLN A 376 17.94 4.67 0.98
CA GLN A 376 17.55 3.77 2.05
C GLN A 376 16.90 4.56 3.20
N VAL A 377 15.72 5.10 2.94
CA VAL A 377 14.96 5.93 3.89
C VAL A 377 13.62 5.27 4.27
N ASN A 378 13.67 3.98 4.51
CA ASN A 378 12.53 3.17 4.93
C ASN A 378 12.39 3.21 6.46
N ALA A 379 11.16 3.12 6.97
CA ALA A 379 10.95 3.13 8.43
C ALA A 379 11.54 1.88 9.09
N ILE A 380 11.35 0.71 8.49
CA ILE A 380 11.94 -0.54 8.93
C ILE A 380 12.52 -1.26 7.71
N GLY A 381 13.71 -1.84 7.87
CA GLY A 381 14.36 -2.55 6.76
C GLY A 381 15.37 -3.60 7.18
N GLY A 382 16.07 -4.17 6.18
CA GLY A 382 17.05 -5.22 6.36
C GLY A 382 16.43 -6.59 6.62
N ALA A 383 17.19 -7.54 7.19
CA ALA A 383 16.73 -8.88 7.46
C ALA A 383 16.41 -9.08 8.94
N LEU A 384 15.20 -9.54 9.26
CA LEU A 384 14.70 -9.76 10.62
C LEU A 384 14.13 -11.18 10.73
N ASN A 385 14.93 -12.12 11.24
CA ASN A 385 14.51 -13.51 11.45
C ASN A 385 13.80 -13.68 12.80
N HIS A 386 12.78 -14.55 12.87
CA HIS A 386 12.09 -14.89 14.12
C HIS A 386 11.64 -13.66 14.91
N SER A 387 11.08 -12.70 14.20
CA SER A 387 10.85 -11.33 14.70
C SER A 387 9.38 -10.95 14.66
N THR A 388 9.00 -9.97 15.47
CA THR A 388 7.63 -9.43 15.48
C THR A 388 7.62 -7.91 15.44
N ILE A 389 6.65 -7.37 14.72
CA ILE A 389 6.35 -5.94 14.66
C ILE A 389 4.86 -5.77 14.92
N ASP A 390 4.50 -4.99 15.94
CA ASP A 390 3.12 -4.90 16.40
C ASP A 390 2.72 -3.47 16.79
N GLY A 391 1.56 -3.02 16.32
CA GLY A 391 0.95 -1.77 16.75
C GLY A 391 1.77 -0.51 16.46
N LEU A 392 2.47 -0.47 15.33
CA LEU A 392 3.22 0.71 14.90
C LEU A 392 2.36 1.65 14.06
N TYR A 393 2.82 2.89 13.92
CA TYR A 393 2.34 3.87 12.95
C TYR A 393 3.52 4.40 12.14
N LEU A 394 3.56 4.10 10.84
CA LEU A 394 4.64 4.49 9.94
C LEU A 394 4.15 5.54 8.95
N HIS A 395 4.87 6.65 8.84
CA HIS A 395 4.41 7.82 8.11
C HIS A 395 5.58 8.56 7.43
N HIS A 396 5.38 9.05 6.20
CA HIS A 396 6.29 9.92 5.45
C HIS A 396 7.71 9.37 5.27
N THR A 397 7.88 8.06 5.20
CA THR A 397 9.14 7.45 4.74
C THR A 397 9.04 7.06 3.26
N LYS A 398 10.14 6.60 2.64
CA LYS A 398 10.07 6.11 1.27
C LYS A 398 9.23 4.83 1.20
N VAL A 399 9.58 3.85 1.99
CA VAL A 399 8.82 2.61 2.18
C VAL A 399 8.55 2.44 3.67
N GLY A 400 7.35 1.99 4.01
CA GLY A 400 7.05 1.67 5.40
C GLY A 400 7.95 0.56 5.92
N MET A 401 7.98 -0.58 5.22
CA MET A 401 8.81 -1.72 5.57
C MET A 401 9.42 -2.36 4.32
N TRP A 402 10.75 -2.46 4.25
CA TRP A 402 11.46 -3.12 3.16
C TRP A 402 12.38 -4.20 3.70
N PHE A 403 12.02 -5.46 3.46
CA PHE A 403 12.76 -6.60 3.99
C PHE A 403 13.52 -7.33 2.89
N ASP A 404 14.82 -7.44 3.07
CA ASP A 404 15.73 -8.14 2.17
C ASP A 404 16.10 -9.50 2.75
N GLY A 405 15.77 -10.56 2.02
CA GLY A 405 16.18 -11.92 2.37
C GLY A 405 17.60 -12.28 1.90
N PRO A 406 18.10 -13.46 2.32
CA PRO A 406 17.34 -14.54 2.97
C PRO A 406 16.96 -14.22 4.41
N MET A 407 15.67 -14.34 4.73
CA MET A 407 15.16 -14.23 6.09
C MET A 407 13.91 -15.10 6.27
N THR A 408 13.54 -15.38 7.52
CA THR A 408 12.41 -16.25 7.83
C THR A 408 11.67 -15.84 9.10
N ASP A 409 10.37 -16.19 9.18
CA ASP A 409 9.52 -16.08 10.38
C ASP A 409 9.45 -14.64 10.94
N LEU A 410 9.11 -13.69 10.08
CA LEU A 410 8.72 -12.34 10.50
C LEU A 410 7.19 -12.25 10.58
N ARG A 411 6.67 -11.66 11.64
CA ARG A 411 5.25 -11.37 11.80
C ARG A 411 5.01 -9.88 12.04
N VAL A 412 4.23 -9.30 11.16
CA VAL A 412 3.76 -7.91 11.28
C VAL A 412 2.27 -7.93 11.56
N THR A 413 1.85 -7.25 12.64
CA THR A 413 0.43 -7.19 13.03
C THR A 413 0.02 -5.79 13.47
N ASP A 414 -1.28 -5.51 13.39
CA ASP A 414 -1.92 -4.32 13.98
C ASP A 414 -1.21 -2.99 13.67
N THR A 415 -0.57 -2.89 12.50
CA THR A 415 0.27 -1.75 12.12
C THR A 415 -0.44 -0.87 11.11
N VAL A 416 -0.32 0.44 11.29
CA VAL A 416 -0.78 1.46 10.32
C VAL A 416 0.41 1.96 9.52
N ILE A 417 0.31 1.90 8.19
CA ILE A 417 1.31 2.41 7.25
C ILE A 417 0.62 3.42 6.34
N ALA A 418 0.97 4.70 6.48
CA ALA A 418 0.31 5.78 5.75
C ALA A 418 1.30 6.71 5.04
N ASP A 419 0.86 7.29 3.92
CA ASP A 419 1.56 8.35 3.20
C ASP A 419 3.04 8.02 2.89
N GLN A 420 3.28 6.81 2.39
CA GLN A 420 4.61 6.41 1.94
C GLN A 420 4.85 6.89 0.50
N ILE A 421 6.08 7.26 0.17
CA ILE A 421 6.43 7.69 -1.19
C ILE A 421 6.55 6.52 -2.18
N ALA A 422 6.78 5.30 -1.66
CA ALA A 422 6.76 4.06 -2.41
C ALA A 422 5.89 3.02 -1.70
N ASP A 423 6.34 1.77 -1.59
CA ASP A 423 5.54 0.68 -1.03
C ASP A 423 5.14 0.90 0.43
N GLY A 424 4.01 0.34 0.82
CA GLY A 424 3.68 0.17 2.24
C GLY A 424 4.60 -0.86 2.88
N LEU A 425 4.58 -2.10 2.39
CA LEU A 425 5.48 -3.17 2.78
C LEU A 425 5.93 -3.96 1.56
N ASN A 426 7.22 -4.32 1.50
CA ASN A 426 7.75 -5.23 0.50
C ASN A 426 8.57 -6.37 1.12
N PHE A 427 8.15 -7.61 0.87
CA PHE A 427 8.97 -8.80 1.07
C PHE A 427 9.84 -8.99 -0.17
N HIS A 428 11.08 -8.52 -0.11
CA HIS A 428 11.99 -8.49 -1.24
C HIS A 428 13.04 -9.59 -1.14
N THR A 429 13.09 -10.42 -2.16
CA THR A 429 14.09 -11.47 -2.40
C THR A 429 14.36 -12.44 -1.23
N GLY A 430 13.84 -13.65 -1.30
CA GLY A 430 14.18 -14.74 -0.35
C GLY A 430 13.59 -14.59 1.07
N VAL A 431 12.48 -13.90 1.20
CA VAL A 431 11.69 -13.85 2.45
C VAL A 431 10.81 -15.09 2.51
N THR A 432 10.83 -15.81 3.64
CA THR A 432 10.08 -17.05 3.82
C THR A 432 9.31 -17.11 5.12
N GLU A 433 8.22 -17.90 5.19
CA GLU A 433 7.42 -18.16 6.40
C GLU A 433 6.97 -16.89 7.14
N SER A 434 6.83 -15.78 6.42
CA SER A 434 6.59 -14.46 6.99
C SER A 434 5.20 -13.96 6.68
N SER A 435 4.69 -13.05 7.51
CA SER A 435 3.33 -12.55 7.33
C SER A 435 3.16 -11.09 7.72
N ILE A 436 2.20 -10.43 7.06
CA ILE A 436 1.55 -9.24 7.57
C ILE A 436 0.06 -9.51 7.69
N SER A 437 -0.51 -9.17 8.84
CA SER A 437 -1.92 -9.37 9.10
C SER A 437 -2.53 -8.26 9.93
N ASN A 438 -3.83 -8.10 9.80
CA ASN A 438 -4.63 -7.13 10.54
C ASN A 438 -4.03 -5.70 10.53
N SER A 439 -3.43 -5.31 9.41
CA SER A 439 -2.72 -4.05 9.26
C SER A 439 -3.44 -3.14 8.26
N PHE A 440 -3.36 -1.84 8.48
CA PHE A 440 -4.03 -0.83 7.68
C PHE A 440 -3.01 -0.01 6.89
N ILE A 441 -3.14 -0.04 5.58
CA ILE A 441 -2.22 0.62 4.64
C ILE A 441 -3.03 1.65 3.84
N ARG A 442 -2.58 2.91 3.82
CA ARG A 442 -3.28 3.95 3.05
C ARG A 442 -2.29 4.90 2.38
N ASN A 443 -2.64 5.29 1.14
CA ASN A 443 -1.99 6.40 0.48
C ASN A 443 -0.51 6.13 0.16
N THR A 444 -0.19 4.96 -0.38
CA THR A 444 1.16 4.59 -0.80
C THR A 444 1.47 5.08 -2.21
N GLY A 445 2.70 5.44 -2.47
CA GLY A 445 3.17 5.90 -3.78
C GLY A 445 3.67 4.79 -4.69
N ASP A 446 3.53 3.53 -4.28
CA ASP A 446 3.71 2.32 -5.07
C ASP A 446 2.81 1.23 -4.46
N ASP A 447 3.14 -0.05 -4.59
CA ASP A 447 2.31 -1.14 -4.09
C ASP A 447 2.01 -1.01 -2.58
N GLY A 448 0.76 -1.19 -2.17
CA GLY A 448 0.42 -1.19 -0.75
C GLY A 448 1.14 -2.30 0.00
N LEU A 449 1.03 -3.53 -0.50
CA LEU A 449 1.75 -4.71 -0.01
C LEU A 449 2.35 -5.46 -1.20
N ALA A 450 3.62 -5.78 -1.15
CA ALA A 450 4.32 -6.49 -2.21
C ALA A 450 5.10 -7.71 -1.72
N MET A 451 5.14 -8.76 -2.55
CA MET A 451 6.09 -9.87 -2.49
C MET A 451 6.87 -9.88 -3.80
N TRP A 452 8.12 -9.43 -3.76
CA TRP A 452 8.96 -9.39 -4.95
C TRP A 452 10.11 -10.39 -4.86
N SER A 453 9.97 -11.48 -5.59
CA SER A 453 10.93 -12.58 -5.66
C SER A 453 12.09 -12.26 -6.60
N GLU A 454 12.73 -11.10 -6.48
CA GLU A 454 13.91 -10.75 -7.28
C GLU A 454 15.08 -11.66 -6.91
N ARG A 455 15.68 -12.34 -7.87
CA ARG A 455 16.85 -13.22 -7.71
C ARG A 455 16.65 -14.47 -6.84
N THR A 456 15.82 -14.43 -5.82
CA THR A 456 15.50 -15.56 -4.93
C THR A 456 14.02 -15.54 -4.61
N GLY A 457 13.36 -16.67 -4.80
CA GLY A 457 11.92 -16.77 -4.59
C GLY A 457 11.53 -16.56 -3.14
N ASN A 458 10.51 -15.74 -2.92
CA ASN A 458 9.79 -15.66 -1.67
C ASN A 458 8.90 -16.90 -1.52
N ALA A 459 8.77 -17.45 -0.33
CA ALA A 459 8.02 -18.70 -0.14
C ALA A 459 7.26 -18.76 1.18
N HIS A 460 6.05 -19.36 1.13
CA HIS A 460 5.22 -19.62 2.30
C HIS A 460 4.86 -18.36 3.09
N ASN A 461 4.75 -17.21 2.40
CA ASN A 461 4.38 -15.96 3.03
C ASN A 461 2.87 -15.71 2.94
N THR A 462 2.36 -14.92 3.86
CA THR A 462 0.92 -14.65 3.95
C THR A 462 0.63 -13.16 4.14
N PHE A 463 -0.28 -12.63 3.33
CA PHE A 463 -0.96 -11.35 3.54
C PHE A 463 -2.42 -11.62 3.91
N ASP A 464 -2.81 -11.38 5.16
CA ASP A 464 -4.11 -11.82 5.67
C ASP A 464 -4.82 -10.73 6.48
N HIS A 465 -6.12 -10.51 6.23
CA HIS A 465 -6.93 -9.52 6.94
C HIS A 465 -6.34 -8.09 6.94
N ASN A 466 -5.70 -7.66 5.86
CA ASN A 466 -5.22 -6.29 5.74
C ASN A 466 -6.21 -5.41 4.98
N THR A 467 -6.27 -4.13 5.33
CA THR A 467 -6.94 -3.11 4.52
C THR A 467 -5.90 -2.29 3.77
N VAL A 468 -6.03 -2.21 2.46
CA VAL A 468 -5.26 -1.31 1.60
C VAL A 468 -6.20 -0.32 0.95
N GLN A 469 -6.02 0.97 1.25
CA GLN A 469 -6.90 2.02 0.78
C GLN A 469 -6.11 3.10 0.02
N SER A 470 -6.62 3.47 -1.16
CA SER A 470 -6.10 4.57 -1.98
C SER A 470 -4.58 4.51 -2.24
N PRO A 471 -3.99 3.37 -2.66
CA PRO A 471 -2.63 3.44 -3.19
C PRO A 471 -2.65 4.38 -4.40
N VAL A 472 -1.80 5.41 -4.36
CA VAL A 472 -1.82 6.51 -5.34
C VAL A 472 -1.25 6.08 -6.67
N LEU A 473 -0.27 5.20 -6.63
CA LEU A 473 0.35 4.58 -7.79
C LEU A 473 0.48 3.07 -7.55
N ALA A 474 0.46 2.29 -8.64
CA ALA A 474 0.58 0.84 -8.67
C ALA A 474 -0.53 0.11 -7.89
N ASN A 475 -0.26 -1.00 -7.26
CA ASN A 475 -1.29 -1.93 -6.84
C ASN A 475 -1.60 -1.85 -5.34
N GLY A 476 -2.77 -2.34 -4.97
CA GLY A 476 -3.05 -2.58 -3.56
C GLY A 476 -2.18 -3.70 -3.00
N ILE A 477 -2.20 -4.84 -3.66
CA ILE A 477 -1.38 -6.01 -3.34
C ILE A 477 -0.70 -6.49 -4.62
N ALA A 478 0.62 -6.69 -4.58
CA ALA A 478 1.39 -7.16 -5.72
C ALA A 478 2.21 -8.41 -5.41
N LEU A 479 2.16 -9.36 -6.32
CA LEU A 479 2.88 -10.62 -6.24
C LEU A 479 3.75 -10.76 -7.49
N TYR A 480 5.05 -10.76 -7.30
CA TYR A 480 6.03 -10.92 -8.37
C TYR A 480 6.83 -12.21 -8.13
N GLY A 481 6.32 -13.32 -8.70
CA GLY A 481 6.92 -14.64 -8.53
C GLY A 481 6.76 -15.22 -7.12
N GLY A 482 7.42 -16.36 -6.87
CA GLY A 482 7.47 -17.02 -5.56
C GLY A 482 6.74 -18.35 -5.50
N THR A 483 6.75 -18.96 -4.31
CA THR A 483 6.28 -20.33 -4.08
C THR A 483 5.36 -20.40 -2.88
N ASP A 484 4.20 -21.06 -3.01
CA ASP A 484 3.29 -21.39 -1.91
C ASP A 484 2.91 -20.17 -1.03
N ASN A 485 2.67 -19.00 -1.66
CA ASN A 485 2.26 -17.79 -0.97
C ASN A 485 0.73 -17.68 -0.90
N THR A 486 0.23 -16.94 0.09
CA THR A 486 -1.21 -16.76 0.34
C THR A 486 -1.57 -15.28 0.49
N VAL A 487 -2.68 -14.88 -0.15
CA VAL A 487 -3.32 -13.58 0.01
C VAL A 487 -4.77 -13.82 0.36
N SER A 488 -5.17 -13.54 1.60
CA SER A 488 -6.49 -13.92 2.08
C SER A 488 -7.17 -12.84 2.93
N HIS A 489 -8.50 -12.79 2.84
CA HIS A 489 -9.36 -11.93 3.66
C HIS A 489 -8.99 -10.43 3.65
N ASN A 490 -8.28 -9.95 2.64
CA ASN A 490 -7.92 -8.54 2.55
C ASN A 490 -9.06 -7.71 1.96
N LEU A 491 -9.09 -6.44 2.33
CA LEU A 491 -9.94 -5.41 1.73
C LEU A 491 -9.07 -4.40 0.99
N VAL A 492 -9.22 -4.31 -0.33
CA VAL A 492 -8.49 -3.33 -1.14
C VAL A 492 -9.47 -2.37 -1.78
N ALA A 493 -9.28 -1.08 -1.54
CA ALA A 493 -10.20 -0.06 -2.02
C ALA A 493 -9.49 1.12 -2.66
N ASP A 494 -10.12 1.67 -3.70
CA ASP A 494 -9.75 2.94 -4.31
C ASP A 494 -8.30 3.06 -4.81
N PRO A 495 -7.70 2.05 -5.47
CA PRO A 495 -6.42 2.28 -6.14
C PRO A 495 -6.61 3.41 -7.16
N VAL A 496 -5.63 4.32 -7.23
CA VAL A 496 -5.82 5.58 -7.95
C VAL A 496 -5.35 5.47 -9.39
N ARG A 497 -4.16 4.90 -9.63
CA ARG A 497 -3.54 4.94 -10.94
C ARG A 497 -2.55 3.81 -11.18
N GLU A 498 -2.53 3.29 -12.42
CA GLU A 498 -1.55 2.35 -12.95
C GLU A 498 -1.42 1.03 -12.19
N GLY A 499 -2.47 0.65 -11.50
CA GLY A 499 -2.49 -0.58 -10.74
C GLY A 499 -3.88 -1.18 -10.60
N SER A 500 -3.87 -2.33 -10.02
CA SER A 500 -5.03 -3.12 -9.66
C SER A 500 -5.21 -3.17 -8.15
N ALA A 501 -6.30 -3.74 -7.69
CA ALA A 501 -6.35 -4.14 -6.29
C ALA A 501 -5.35 -5.26 -6.01
N ILE A 502 -5.29 -6.26 -6.89
CA ILE A 502 -4.35 -7.38 -6.76
C ILE A 502 -3.65 -7.60 -8.10
N GLN A 503 -2.32 -7.60 -8.10
CA GLN A 503 -1.52 -7.97 -9.27
C GLN A 503 -0.78 -9.29 -9.03
N VAL A 504 -0.79 -10.16 -10.05
CA VAL A 504 0.04 -11.36 -10.16
C VAL A 504 0.92 -11.20 -11.39
N GLY A 505 2.17 -10.85 -11.19
CA GLY A 505 3.06 -10.41 -12.26
C GLY A 505 4.34 -11.26 -12.38
N SER A 506 4.65 -11.64 -13.61
CA SER A 506 5.96 -12.18 -13.97
C SER A 506 6.76 -11.08 -14.66
N ARG A 507 7.28 -10.15 -13.88
CA ARG A 507 7.99 -8.95 -14.35
C ARG A 507 9.07 -8.54 -13.34
N PHE A 508 9.86 -7.54 -13.68
CA PHE A 508 10.92 -6.99 -12.83
C PHE A 508 11.99 -8.02 -12.43
N GLY A 509 12.33 -8.95 -13.33
CA GLY A 509 13.31 -9.98 -13.04
C GLY A 509 12.89 -10.98 -11.96
N ALA A 510 11.61 -11.04 -11.62
CA ALA A 510 11.13 -11.94 -10.59
C ALA A 510 11.32 -13.42 -10.99
N GLU A 511 11.62 -14.26 -10.00
CA GLU A 511 11.61 -15.71 -10.16
C GLU A 511 10.21 -16.23 -10.56
N ALA A 512 10.13 -17.42 -11.10
CA ALA A 512 8.85 -17.99 -11.49
C ALA A 512 7.91 -18.20 -10.30
N PHE A 513 6.61 -18.13 -10.55
CA PHE A 513 5.64 -18.73 -9.66
C PHE A 513 5.79 -20.26 -9.70
N THR A 514 5.82 -20.89 -8.54
CA THR A 514 5.86 -22.36 -8.41
C THR A 514 4.99 -22.80 -7.24
N GLY A 515 4.68 -24.11 -7.16
CA GLY A 515 3.76 -24.60 -6.14
C GLY A 515 2.35 -24.04 -6.29
N HIS A 516 1.78 -23.60 -5.19
CA HIS A 516 0.44 -23.04 -5.15
C HIS A 516 0.47 -21.55 -4.80
N LEU A 517 -0.39 -20.77 -5.45
CA LEU A 517 -0.70 -19.40 -5.03
C LEU A 517 -2.19 -19.35 -4.67
N TRP A 518 -2.47 -19.04 -3.41
CA TRP A 518 -3.84 -18.88 -2.92
C TRP A 518 -4.20 -17.40 -2.81
N ILE A 519 -5.24 -16.99 -3.54
CA ILE A 519 -5.88 -15.66 -3.44
C ILE A 519 -7.31 -15.95 -3.05
N THR A 520 -7.63 -15.74 -1.77
CA THR A 520 -8.89 -16.27 -1.25
C THR A 520 -9.62 -15.28 -0.37
N ASP A 521 -10.91 -15.21 -0.58
CA ASP A 521 -11.77 -14.46 0.32
C ASP A 521 -11.39 -12.98 0.45
N ASN A 522 -10.83 -12.35 -0.58
CA ASN A 522 -10.56 -10.92 -0.60
C ASN A 522 -11.76 -10.13 -1.15
N THR A 523 -11.87 -8.89 -0.75
CA THR A 523 -12.82 -7.96 -1.35
C THR A 523 -12.08 -6.76 -1.93
N THR A 524 -12.38 -6.43 -3.18
CA THR A 524 -11.86 -5.25 -3.85
C THR A 524 -13.00 -4.29 -4.19
N VAL A 525 -12.75 -3.01 -4.05
CA VAL A 525 -13.80 -2.02 -4.28
C VAL A 525 -13.26 -0.83 -5.06
N ARG A 526 -13.97 -0.43 -6.12
CA ARG A 526 -13.62 0.64 -7.06
C ARG A 526 -12.19 0.50 -7.59
N ALA A 527 -11.82 -0.77 -7.84
CA ALA A 527 -10.52 -1.14 -8.34
C ALA A 527 -10.47 -1.17 -9.87
N GLY A 528 -9.24 -1.40 -10.38
CA GLY A 528 -8.97 -1.30 -11.80
C GLY A 528 -8.81 0.14 -12.23
N THR A 529 -7.58 0.55 -12.54
CA THR A 529 -7.25 1.93 -12.85
C THR A 529 -6.85 2.09 -14.31
N TYR A 530 -6.57 3.32 -14.70
CA TYR A 530 -6.03 3.61 -16.01
C TYR A 530 -4.51 3.49 -16.00
N GLU A 531 -3.99 2.68 -16.90
CA GLU A 531 -2.56 2.53 -17.13
C GLU A 531 -2.13 3.46 -18.27
N LEU A 532 -1.32 4.46 -17.93
CA LEU A 532 -0.98 5.55 -18.82
C LEU A 532 -0.04 5.15 -19.96
N ASN A 533 0.88 4.21 -19.70
CA ASN A 533 1.87 3.80 -20.69
C ASN A 533 1.21 3.06 -21.87
N TRP A 534 0.19 2.28 -21.58
CA TRP A 534 -0.51 1.46 -22.57
C TRP A 534 -1.84 2.05 -23.00
N ASN A 535 -2.28 3.13 -22.34
CA ASN A 535 -3.59 3.73 -22.54
C ASN A 535 -4.72 2.71 -22.44
N ILE A 536 -4.73 1.93 -21.37
CA ILE A 536 -5.71 0.86 -21.14
C ILE A 536 -6.24 0.87 -19.70
N GLY A 537 -7.49 0.45 -19.53
CA GLY A 537 -8.06 0.17 -18.22
C GLY A 537 -7.62 -1.20 -17.71
N LEU A 538 -7.14 -1.26 -16.47
CA LEU A 538 -6.73 -2.50 -15.80
C LEU A 538 -7.91 -3.20 -15.12
N GLY A 539 -7.76 -4.48 -14.84
CA GLY A 539 -8.70 -5.26 -14.03
C GLY A 539 -8.56 -4.98 -12.55
N ALA A 540 -9.58 -5.34 -11.78
CA ALA A 540 -9.47 -5.35 -10.31
C ALA A 540 -8.42 -6.36 -9.84
N ILE A 541 -8.40 -7.54 -10.43
CA ILE A 541 -7.25 -8.45 -10.38
C ILE A 541 -6.59 -8.50 -11.76
N TRP A 542 -5.27 -8.43 -11.76
CA TRP A 542 -4.48 -8.33 -12.99
C TRP A 542 -3.34 -9.35 -13.01
N PHE A 543 -3.42 -10.28 -13.95
CA PHE A 543 -2.33 -11.22 -14.26
C PHE A 543 -1.51 -10.66 -15.42
N TYR A 544 -0.20 -10.51 -15.21
CA TYR A 544 0.69 -9.98 -16.23
C TYR A 544 1.93 -10.85 -16.41
N ALA A 545 1.97 -11.59 -17.51
CA ALA A 545 3.12 -12.40 -17.91
C ALA A 545 3.98 -11.60 -18.90
N LEU A 546 5.05 -10.95 -18.41
CA LEU A 546 5.97 -10.15 -19.23
C LEU A 546 7.30 -10.87 -19.46
N ASP A 547 8.01 -11.20 -18.38
CA ASP A 547 9.37 -11.77 -18.48
C ASP A 547 9.33 -13.26 -18.78
N ARG A 548 8.34 -13.94 -18.24
CA ARG A 548 8.12 -15.40 -18.40
C ARG A 548 6.63 -15.75 -18.29
N SER A 549 6.28 -16.95 -18.68
CA SER A 549 4.92 -17.47 -18.50
C SER A 549 4.55 -17.57 -17.02
N ILE A 550 3.26 -17.44 -16.73
CA ILE A 550 2.65 -17.78 -15.44
C ILE A 550 1.98 -19.14 -15.65
N ASP A 551 2.51 -20.19 -15.03
CA ASP A 551 2.07 -21.59 -15.22
C ASP A 551 1.96 -22.37 -13.89
N ALA A 552 2.01 -21.71 -12.76
CA ALA A 552 1.79 -22.31 -11.44
C ALA A 552 0.30 -22.60 -11.18
N ASP A 553 0.02 -23.40 -10.15
CA ASP A 553 -1.35 -23.62 -9.68
C ASP A 553 -1.84 -22.41 -8.88
N ILE A 554 -2.62 -21.55 -9.52
CA ILE A 554 -3.13 -20.31 -8.94
C ILE A 554 -4.63 -20.43 -8.73
N GLN A 555 -5.07 -20.36 -7.48
CA GLN A 555 -6.45 -20.51 -7.07
C GLN A 555 -7.00 -19.17 -6.54
N VAL A 556 -7.93 -18.58 -7.26
CA VAL A 556 -8.68 -17.37 -6.87
C VAL A 556 -10.07 -17.81 -6.44
N VAL A 557 -10.36 -17.77 -5.12
CA VAL A 557 -11.54 -18.42 -4.57
C VAL A 557 -12.25 -17.52 -3.55
N GLY A 558 -13.55 -17.36 -3.70
CA GLY A 558 -14.39 -16.63 -2.74
C GLY A 558 -14.20 -15.12 -2.74
N ASP A 559 -13.50 -14.58 -3.72
CA ASP A 559 -13.22 -13.15 -3.83
C ASP A 559 -14.45 -12.37 -4.33
N ALA A 560 -14.52 -11.09 -3.92
CA ALA A 560 -15.53 -10.15 -4.38
C ALA A 560 -14.88 -8.95 -5.09
N PHE A 561 -15.26 -8.71 -6.35
CA PHE A 561 -14.80 -7.58 -7.16
C PHE A 561 -15.96 -6.60 -7.35
N LEU A 562 -15.95 -5.47 -6.63
CA LEU A 562 -17.09 -4.58 -6.49
C LEU A 562 -16.82 -3.19 -7.10
N ASP A 563 -17.77 -2.69 -7.87
CA ASP A 563 -17.74 -1.36 -8.50
C ASP A 563 -16.43 -1.08 -9.27
N ASN A 564 -15.99 -2.05 -10.06
CA ASN A 564 -14.74 -1.96 -10.80
C ASN A 564 -14.79 -0.88 -11.88
N THR A 565 -13.73 -0.10 -11.99
CA THR A 565 -13.67 1.01 -12.97
C THR A 565 -13.70 0.48 -14.40
N TYR A 566 -12.97 -0.61 -14.66
CA TYR A 566 -12.90 -1.28 -15.97
C TYR A 566 -13.32 -2.75 -15.82
N ASN A 567 -12.39 -3.68 -15.98
CA ASN A 567 -12.68 -5.11 -15.88
C ASN A 567 -12.60 -5.61 -14.43
N ALA A 568 -13.26 -6.71 -14.13
CA ALA A 568 -13.01 -7.41 -12.87
C ALA A 568 -11.69 -8.21 -12.94
N ILE A 569 -11.50 -8.97 -14.00
CA ILE A 569 -10.37 -9.89 -14.19
C ILE A 569 -9.64 -9.54 -15.48
N MET A 570 -8.32 -9.38 -15.42
CA MET A 570 -7.48 -9.12 -16.58
C MET A 570 -6.32 -10.09 -16.65
N LEU A 571 -6.12 -10.72 -17.82
CA LEU A 571 -5.00 -11.61 -18.09
C LEU A 571 -4.26 -11.10 -19.34
N VAL A 572 -3.02 -10.69 -19.19
CA VAL A 572 -2.24 -10.03 -20.26
C VAL A 572 -0.83 -10.57 -20.31
N SER A 573 -0.29 -10.70 -21.53
CA SER A 573 1.12 -10.93 -21.77
C SER A 573 1.59 -10.07 -22.94
N ASP A 574 2.88 -10.09 -23.25
CA ASP A 574 3.44 -9.45 -24.45
C ASP A 574 3.06 -10.16 -25.76
N TRP A 575 2.15 -11.13 -25.70
CA TRP A 575 1.62 -11.79 -26.88
C TRP A 575 0.92 -10.77 -27.82
N PRO A 576 1.06 -10.84 -29.15
CA PRO A 576 1.80 -11.85 -29.90
C PRO A 576 3.29 -11.50 -30.13
N VAL A 577 3.83 -10.46 -29.51
CA VAL A 577 5.23 -10.07 -29.69
C VAL A 577 6.17 -11.14 -29.14
N LYS A 578 5.80 -11.70 -27.99
CA LYS A 578 6.44 -12.87 -27.38
C LYS A 578 5.42 -14.01 -27.34
N ASP A 579 5.37 -14.81 -28.40
CA ASP A 579 4.39 -15.89 -28.57
C ASP A 579 4.56 -17.05 -27.59
N GLN A 580 5.74 -17.21 -27.00
CA GLN A 580 6.02 -18.24 -26.01
C GLN A 580 5.59 -17.87 -24.58
N VAL A 581 5.17 -16.64 -24.32
CA VAL A 581 4.74 -16.21 -22.99
C VAL A 581 3.23 -16.38 -22.85
N ALA A 582 2.83 -17.20 -21.90
CA ALA A 582 1.43 -17.59 -21.69
C ALA A 582 1.03 -17.51 -20.21
N ILE A 583 -0.28 -17.51 -19.97
CA ILE A 583 -0.87 -17.64 -18.64
C ILE A 583 -1.71 -18.91 -18.60
N THR A 584 -1.34 -19.85 -17.74
CA THR A 584 -2.03 -21.12 -17.53
C THR A 584 -2.11 -21.44 -16.04
N GLY A 585 -2.86 -22.48 -15.67
CA GLY A 585 -2.94 -22.93 -14.28
C GLY A 585 -3.79 -22.04 -13.36
N VAL A 586 -4.53 -21.07 -13.90
CA VAL A 586 -5.36 -20.15 -13.11
C VAL A 586 -6.81 -20.66 -13.06
N ALA A 587 -7.33 -20.77 -11.85
CA ALA A 587 -8.72 -21.15 -11.60
C ALA A 587 -9.43 -20.08 -10.76
N PHE A 588 -10.58 -19.62 -11.25
CA PHE A 588 -11.48 -18.71 -10.54
C PHE A 588 -12.71 -19.49 -10.08
N ARG A 589 -13.02 -19.43 -8.78
CA ARG A 589 -14.16 -20.15 -8.20
C ARG A 589 -14.88 -19.32 -7.16
N ASP A 590 -16.21 -19.43 -7.14
CA ASP A 590 -17.06 -18.80 -6.13
C ASP A 590 -16.85 -17.28 -6.05
N ILE A 591 -16.68 -16.62 -7.20
CA ILE A 591 -16.38 -15.20 -7.32
C ILE A 591 -17.68 -14.39 -7.45
N ARG A 592 -17.75 -13.30 -6.70
CA ARG A 592 -18.77 -12.29 -6.86
C ARG A 592 -18.23 -11.09 -7.64
N VAL A 593 -18.87 -10.75 -8.75
CA VAL A 593 -18.60 -9.48 -9.47
C VAL A 593 -19.87 -8.64 -9.41
N ASP A 594 -19.76 -7.43 -8.87
CA ASP A 594 -20.90 -6.52 -8.83
C ASP A 594 -20.46 -5.11 -9.23
N GLY A 595 -20.72 -4.78 -10.48
CA GLY A 595 -20.30 -3.53 -11.12
C GLY A 595 -18.96 -3.65 -11.85
N THR A 596 -19.01 -3.48 -13.17
CA THR A 596 -17.83 -3.26 -14.02
C THR A 596 -18.13 -2.15 -15.02
N GLY A 597 -17.17 -1.28 -15.26
CA GLY A 597 -17.28 -0.26 -16.31
C GLY A 597 -17.19 -0.88 -17.71
N THR A 598 -16.53 -2.03 -17.83
CA THR A 598 -16.42 -2.80 -19.08
C THR A 598 -16.85 -4.25 -18.87
N SER A 599 -16.03 -5.22 -19.24
CA SER A 599 -16.36 -6.65 -19.13
C SER A 599 -15.93 -7.27 -17.80
N VAL A 600 -16.43 -8.46 -17.51
CA VAL A 600 -15.95 -9.25 -16.37
C VAL A 600 -14.51 -9.70 -16.60
N VAL A 601 -14.24 -10.29 -17.76
CA VAL A 601 -12.90 -10.78 -18.12
C VAL A 601 -12.38 -10.03 -19.34
N SER A 602 -11.14 -9.57 -19.25
CA SER A 602 -10.35 -9.09 -20.39
C SER A 602 -9.07 -9.91 -20.48
N ALA A 603 -8.86 -10.54 -21.62
CA ALA A 603 -7.69 -11.38 -21.81
C ALA A 603 -6.99 -11.09 -23.14
N ARG A 604 -5.69 -10.86 -23.09
CA ARG A 604 -4.80 -10.76 -24.24
C ARG A 604 -3.51 -11.50 -23.91
N THR A 605 -3.56 -12.80 -24.09
CA THR A 605 -2.43 -13.70 -23.84
C THR A 605 -2.69 -15.03 -24.55
N ALA A 606 -1.69 -15.87 -24.69
CA ALA A 606 -1.86 -17.30 -24.92
C ALA A 606 -2.16 -18.01 -23.58
N GLY A 607 -2.77 -19.17 -23.64
CA GLY A 607 -2.99 -20.04 -22.48
C GLY A 607 -4.44 -20.32 -22.13
N SER A 608 -4.74 -20.43 -20.84
CA SER A 608 -6.10 -20.80 -20.39
C SER A 608 -6.35 -20.43 -18.94
N ALA A 609 -7.62 -20.20 -18.60
CA ALA A 609 -8.11 -20.13 -17.23
C ALA A 609 -9.48 -20.85 -17.10
N SER A 610 -9.79 -21.33 -15.93
CA SER A 610 -11.06 -21.99 -15.64
C SER A 610 -11.93 -21.17 -14.70
N PHE A 611 -13.25 -21.28 -14.86
CA PHE A 611 -14.25 -20.49 -14.16
C PHE A 611 -15.38 -21.36 -13.65
N ALA A 612 -15.69 -21.30 -12.37
CA ALA A 612 -16.79 -22.02 -11.73
C ALA A 612 -17.52 -21.12 -10.72
N ASN A 613 -18.83 -21.09 -10.76
CA ASN A 613 -19.68 -20.35 -9.82
C ASN A 613 -19.34 -18.84 -9.77
N ILE A 614 -19.18 -18.20 -10.91
CA ILE A 614 -18.97 -16.76 -10.99
C ILE A 614 -20.34 -16.08 -11.13
N ASP A 615 -20.76 -15.34 -10.10
CA ASP A 615 -21.99 -14.52 -10.14
C ASP A 615 -21.62 -13.07 -10.50
N ALA A 616 -21.97 -12.66 -11.72
CA ALA A 616 -21.66 -11.32 -12.22
C ALA A 616 -22.94 -10.50 -12.43
N ARG A 617 -22.98 -9.30 -11.84
CA ARG A 617 -24.11 -8.34 -11.96
C ARG A 617 -23.59 -6.96 -12.32
N ASN A 618 -24.48 -6.13 -12.83
CA ASN A 618 -24.19 -4.74 -13.19
C ASN A 618 -22.95 -4.60 -14.09
N VAL A 619 -22.84 -5.50 -15.06
CA VAL A 619 -21.72 -5.57 -15.99
C VAL A 619 -21.92 -4.55 -17.11
N GLY A 620 -20.94 -3.72 -17.38
CA GLY A 620 -20.98 -2.66 -18.39
C GLY A 620 -21.01 -3.20 -19.84
N ALA A 621 -20.33 -4.32 -20.09
CA ALA A 621 -20.40 -5.04 -21.37
C ALA A 621 -20.44 -6.54 -21.17
N VAL A 622 -21.27 -7.19 -21.99
CA VAL A 622 -21.35 -8.66 -22.05
C VAL A 622 -20.21 -9.19 -22.92
N GLY A 623 -19.59 -10.27 -22.48
CA GLY A 623 -18.48 -10.89 -23.17
C GLY A 623 -17.13 -10.31 -22.76
N VAL A 624 -16.10 -10.66 -23.49
CA VAL A 624 -14.74 -10.24 -23.19
C VAL A 624 -14.42 -8.93 -23.92
N ASN A 625 -13.85 -7.98 -23.22
CA ASN A 625 -13.51 -6.68 -23.79
C ASN A 625 -12.31 -6.82 -24.74
N ASN A 626 -12.47 -6.28 -25.94
CA ASN A 626 -11.42 -6.23 -26.96
C ASN A 626 -11.04 -4.78 -27.32
N CYS A 627 -11.32 -3.83 -26.45
CA CYS A 627 -11.04 -2.43 -26.67
C CYS A 627 -9.66 -2.04 -26.12
N GLY A 628 -9.08 -1.02 -26.74
CA GLY A 628 -7.83 -0.42 -26.30
C GLY A 628 -6.59 -0.93 -27.02
N SER A 629 -5.43 -0.51 -26.59
CA SER A 629 -4.14 -0.92 -27.18
C SER A 629 -3.86 -2.42 -27.01
N PHE A 630 -4.43 -3.03 -26.00
CA PHE A 630 -4.53 -4.47 -25.90
C PHE A 630 -5.82 -4.93 -26.61
N HIS A 631 -5.77 -5.08 -27.90
CA HIS A 631 -6.87 -5.68 -28.63
C HIS A 631 -6.96 -7.15 -28.27
N PHE A 632 -8.03 -7.50 -27.62
CA PHE A 632 -8.39 -8.89 -27.50
C PHE A 632 -9.13 -9.28 -28.76
N THR A 633 -8.48 -9.90 -29.70
CA THR A 633 -9.18 -10.44 -30.86
C THR A 633 -9.81 -11.77 -30.50
N PRO A 634 -11.10 -11.97 -30.83
CA PRO A 634 -11.77 -13.25 -30.60
C PRO A 634 -11.13 -14.41 -31.36
N ALA A 635 -10.39 -14.09 -32.39
CA ALA A 635 -9.55 -15.02 -33.14
C ALA A 635 -8.29 -15.41 -32.35
N GLY A 636 -8.06 -14.86 -31.17
CA GLY A 636 -7.11 -15.40 -30.23
C GLY A 636 -7.57 -16.79 -29.77
N SER A 637 -7.56 -17.73 -30.68
CA SER A 637 -7.63 -19.16 -30.39
C SER A 637 -6.51 -19.61 -29.43
N GLU A 638 -5.65 -18.69 -29.07
CA GLU A 638 -4.51 -18.88 -28.20
C GLU A 638 -4.91 -18.88 -26.70
N PHE A 639 -6.03 -18.25 -26.33
CA PHE A 639 -6.51 -18.26 -24.96
C PHE A 639 -7.88 -18.94 -24.82
N SER A 640 -7.95 -19.96 -23.96
CA SER A 640 -9.14 -20.73 -23.68
C SER A 640 -9.77 -20.39 -22.34
N LEU A 641 -11.03 -19.98 -22.36
CA LEU A 641 -11.88 -19.87 -21.18
C LEU A 641 -12.61 -21.20 -20.97
N THR A 642 -12.31 -21.90 -19.86
CA THR A 642 -12.96 -23.17 -19.52
C THR A 642 -14.11 -22.92 -18.56
N ASP A 643 -15.34 -23.13 -19.01
CA ASP A 643 -16.54 -23.07 -18.18
C ASP A 643 -16.73 -24.39 -17.43
N LEU A 644 -16.64 -24.34 -16.10
CA LEU A 644 -16.84 -25.48 -15.21
C LEU A 644 -18.26 -25.52 -14.62
N GLY A 645 -19.14 -24.60 -15.03
CA GLY A 645 -20.51 -24.49 -14.61
C GLY A 645 -20.77 -23.56 -13.43
N GLY A 646 -22.07 -23.29 -13.19
CA GLY A 646 -22.49 -22.35 -12.14
C GLY A 646 -22.24 -20.87 -12.43
N ASN A 647 -21.74 -20.52 -13.61
CA ASN A 647 -21.47 -19.14 -14.01
C ASN A 647 -22.78 -18.44 -14.40
N ASP A 648 -23.06 -17.31 -13.74
CA ASP A 648 -24.30 -16.54 -13.95
C ASP A 648 -24.01 -15.09 -14.38
N GLY A 649 -25.03 -14.45 -15.00
CA GLY A 649 -24.92 -13.07 -15.48
C GLY A 649 -24.56 -12.93 -16.96
N GLY A 650 -24.44 -14.02 -17.70
CA GLY A 650 -24.23 -14.03 -19.16
C GLY A 650 -22.87 -13.50 -19.62
N TRP A 651 -21.94 -13.30 -18.75
CA TRP A 651 -20.62 -12.71 -19.02
C TRP A 651 -19.69 -13.64 -19.82
N LEU A 652 -19.92 -14.93 -19.82
CA LEU A 652 -19.23 -15.94 -20.65
C LEU A 652 -19.81 -16.09 -22.05
N ALA A 653 -20.75 -15.24 -22.43
CA ALA A 653 -21.29 -15.30 -23.79
C ALA A 653 -20.14 -15.30 -24.83
N PRO A 654 -20.30 -16.00 -25.94
CA PRO A 654 -19.31 -15.99 -27.01
C PRO A 654 -18.93 -14.56 -27.38
N TRP A 655 -17.69 -14.35 -27.71
CA TRP A 655 -17.16 -13.09 -28.21
C TRP A 655 -18.06 -12.54 -29.31
N LEU A 656 -19.03 -11.72 -28.94
CA LEU A 656 -19.89 -11.05 -29.89
C LEU A 656 -19.23 -9.74 -30.27
N LEU A 657 -18.75 -9.67 -31.49
CA LEU A 657 -18.30 -8.40 -32.08
C LEU A 657 -19.42 -7.83 -32.96
N PRO A 658 -19.57 -6.51 -32.90
CA PRO A 658 -19.01 -5.57 -31.91
C PRO A 658 -19.69 -5.77 -30.55
N ASN A 659 -18.92 -5.80 -29.46
CA ASN A 659 -19.54 -5.71 -28.16
C ASN A 659 -20.17 -4.31 -28.00
N THR A 660 -21.03 -4.15 -27.01
CA THR A 660 -21.82 -2.92 -26.81
C THR A 660 -20.97 -1.70 -26.43
N ILE A 661 -19.70 -1.91 -26.10
CA ILE A 661 -18.74 -0.83 -25.84
C ILE A 661 -18.18 -0.36 -27.17
N THR A 662 -18.29 0.92 -27.46
CA THR A 662 -17.60 1.53 -28.60
C THR A 662 -16.12 1.54 -28.32
N CYS A 663 -15.39 0.65 -28.97
CA CYS A 663 -13.95 0.59 -28.87
C CYS A 663 -13.34 1.74 -29.68
N ASN A 664 -12.65 2.64 -28.99
CA ASN A 664 -11.65 3.47 -29.62
C ASN A 664 -10.30 2.78 -29.46
N ASP A 665 -9.37 3.01 -30.37
CA ASP A 665 -7.98 2.50 -30.26
C ASP A 665 -7.28 2.98 -28.98
N ARG A 666 -7.88 3.92 -28.26
CA ARG A 666 -7.45 4.43 -26.99
C ARG A 666 -8.63 4.48 -26.03
N PRO A 667 -8.56 3.85 -24.85
CA PRO A 667 -9.54 4.06 -23.81
C PRO A 667 -9.58 5.57 -23.45
N ALA A 668 -10.74 6.04 -23.09
CA ALA A 668 -10.85 7.39 -22.58
C ALA A 668 -9.95 7.56 -21.35
N VAL A 669 -9.28 8.68 -21.23
CA VAL A 669 -8.54 9.07 -20.00
C VAL A 669 -9.52 9.17 -18.83
N VAL A 670 -10.75 9.51 -19.10
CA VAL A 670 -11.87 9.42 -18.15
C VAL A 670 -12.43 8.01 -18.22
N PRO A 671 -12.38 7.24 -17.14
CA PRO A 671 -12.98 5.92 -17.12
C PRO A 671 -14.48 5.98 -17.45
N PRO A 672 -15.04 4.94 -18.06
CA PRO A 672 -16.48 4.87 -18.22
C PRO A 672 -17.12 4.93 -16.83
N PRO A 673 -18.32 5.55 -16.70
CA PRO A 673 -19.02 5.54 -15.45
C PRO A 673 -19.30 4.11 -15.03
N ALA A 674 -19.04 3.80 -13.78
CA ALA A 674 -19.48 2.55 -13.20
C ALA A 674 -21.02 2.46 -13.30
N PRO A 675 -21.58 1.27 -13.38
CA PRO A 675 -23.01 1.09 -13.19
C PRO A 675 -23.43 1.75 -11.89
N ALA A 676 -24.69 2.16 -11.81
CA ALA A 676 -25.23 3.01 -10.77
C ALA A 676 -24.55 2.84 -9.40
N PRO A 677 -24.17 3.93 -8.75
CA PRO A 677 -23.48 3.85 -7.47
C PRO A 677 -24.32 3.07 -6.49
N TRP A 678 -23.65 2.35 -5.64
CA TRP A 678 -24.20 1.58 -4.53
C TRP A 678 -25.14 2.41 -3.67
#